data_f98d31a797d8a4214b5f620ee58b6da1
#
_entry.id   f98d31a797d8a4214b5f620ee58b6da1
#
_cell.length_a   1.000
_cell.length_b   1.000
_cell.length_c   1.000
_cell.angle_alpha   90.00
_cell.angle_beta   90.00
_cell.angle_gamma   90.00
#
_symmetry.space_group_name_H-M   'P 1'
#
loop_
_entity.id
_entity.type
_entity.pdbx_description
1 polymer ?
#
loop_
_entity_poly.entity_id
_entity_poly.type
_entity_poly.pdbx_seq_one_letter_code
_entity_poly.pdbx_strand_id
1 'polypeptide(L)'
;MVLDGSFESLGYKVGLQIRNIAMKVSAAQPFKIIYSLYQHEYLGYIFESFIVHLDEKGKLTYQHQNISHKNAREFSKGLDDRDFELIEMMDGMGQDAVLRHFSKKIMKPDEFFSKVFKKEKGDILLQEQIEVFMEKRRAAVLEKLKGKMLFEMGNDGEPTWRQVEVQEKRASIQFHFRRSEENTNYYPTITYDGKRLDIPNPSAYLVCKHPAWMVMNGKLYGFEKTVDGKKLLPFLSKKHVVIPKNLEETYYNRFVAPLIASFDDIEANGFEINKNEYDPHPMLTISELPPANSKEVATLFEATSGEGANSDEAGKIVFDLSFKYGKHRFRGDAFGPVSVTVEKKDNDYVFHRVKRNTETEKKYAQTLIKLGLPLRGFRVAVEKAHAFSWLNENRVNLLNLGFEVSQPENRDKKYFVGKAVIELEVKENIDWFDIHAKIRFGEYEISFKELRKLILKKKVEFKLPNGEIAIIPEAWLQKFGDLFAMSETHGDHEKPVLKKHHINLLRELEEGNLAKVHMSERLRNLQSFSGIKDYPLPEKFEGTLRPYQKAGYNWLRFLNEFHLGGCLADDMGLGKTVQTLALLQAEKEKGKAGTSLLIMPTSLIYNWEMEAAKFTPELKVLTYTGTLRNKDISRFSKYDVVLTSYGITRLDVELFEKFYFNYIILDESQVIKNPTSNIAKAVIELKSRYKLTLTGTPLENSTLDLWSQMTFINPGLLGGQTFFKNEFLIPIEKKNDEAKTKKLNAIIKPFMLRRLKSQVATDLPEKVENIYYTNMTVEQEKKYEEAKSFYRHKILDQIDKEGINNTRMMILEGLTKLRQLSNHPKMIDPKYDGDSGKLEDVSHMLENAFLEGHKVLVFSQFVKHLDIIKDLLKSRKIPFAYLDGSSNDRKEQVEKFNKDQNLKVFLISIKAGGLGLNLTEADYVFIMDPWWNPAVEAQATDRAHRIGQKKKVFSYKFITRNTVEEKILQLQKHKLKLSENLIQSEESAIKSLSREDIEMLLN
;
A
#
# COMPACT_ATOMS: atom_id res chain seq x y z
N MET A 1 42.07 49.29 21.24
CA MET A 1 41.81 49.26 22.69
C MET A 1 40.34 48.92 22.86
N VAL A 2 40.13 47.74 23.24
CA VAL A 2 38.96 47.04 23.65
C VAL A 2 38.25 47.76 24.80
N LEU A 3 36.95 47.87 24.77
CA LEU A 3 36.08 47.73 25.94
C LEU A 3 34.70 47.27 25.49
N ASP A 4 34.44 46.12 25.95
CA ASP A 4 33.25 45.27 25.98
C ASP A 4 31.97 46.02 26.36
N GLY A 5 30.93 45.76 25.55
CA GLY A 5 29.55 46.11 25.87
C GLY A 5 28.75 44.92 26.34
N SER A 6 28.83 44.58 27.60
CA SER A 6 27.98 43.54 28.25
C SER A 6 27.00 44.18 29.25
N PHE A 7 26.03 44.97 28.76
CA PHE A 7 24.99 45.53 29.65
C PHE A 7 23.56 45.54 29.06
N GLU A 8 23.32 44.93 27.92
CA GLU A 8 21.93 44.93 27.32
C GLU A 8 21.06 43.71 27.58
N SER A 9 21.54 42.69 28.27
CA SER A 9 20.76 41.48 28.46
C SER A 9 19.91 41.43 29.75
N LEU A 10 20.04 42.38 30.64
CA LEU A 10 19.27 42.43 31.90
C LEU A 10 18.00 43.30 31.85
N GLY A 11 17.86 44.19 30.85
CA GLY A 11 16.67 45.04 30.69
C GLY A 11 15.41 44.28 30.20
N TYR A 12 15.57 43.21 29.43
CA TYR A 12 14.45 42.50 28.80
C TYR A 12 13.67 41.58 29.74
N LYS A 13 14.24 41.12 30.85
CA LYS A 13 13.55 40.24 31.81
C LYS A 13 12.73 40.97 32.89
N VAL A 14 12.97 42.26 33.08
CA VAL A 14 12.22 43.03 34.10
C VAL A 14 10.96 43.66 33.51
N GLY A 15 10.94 43.96 32.20
CA GLY A 15 9.76 44.54 31.53
C GLY A 15 8.54 43.61 31.41
N LEU A 16 8.74 42.29 31.48
CA LEU A 16 7.65 41.34 31.35
C LEU A 16 6.82 41.07 32.63
N GLN A 17 7.28 41.58 33.79
CA GLN A 17 6.55 41.42 35.06
C GLN A 17 5.72 42.65 35.50
N ILE A 18 5.80 43.77 34.79
CA ILE A 18 5.03 44.97 35.08
C ILE A 18 3.82 45.15 34.15
N ARG A 19 3.52 44.15 33.30
CA ARG A 19 2.40 44.18 32.33
C ARG A 19 0.99 44.03 32.94
N ASN A 20 0.78 44.17 34.26
CA ASN A 20 -0.51 43.87 34.89
C ASN A 20 -1.17 45.04 35.65
N ILE A 21 -0.87 46.30 35.33
CA ILE A 21 -1.65 47.43 35.85
C ILE A 21 -1.92 48.41 34.67
N ALA A 22 -2.35 47.92 33.51
CA ALA A 22 -3.01 48.80 32.55
C ALA A 22 -4.46 48.95 32.99
N MET A 23 -4.88 50.17 33.37
CA MET A 23 -6.28 50.45 33.65
C MET A 23 -7.12 50.11 32.42
N LYS A 24 -8.00 49.08 32.54
CA LYS A 24 -8.86 48.66 31.43
C LYS A 24 -9.67 49.84 30.93
N VAL A 25 -9.75 50.05 29.66
CA VAL A 25 -10.65 51.02 29.04
C VAL A 25 -12.07 50.47 29.12
N SER A 26 -13.00 51.28 29.70
CA SER A 26 -14.39 50.84 29.79
C SER A 26 -15.14 51.13 28.49
N ALA A 27 -15.86 50.16 27.94
CA ALA A 27 -16.70 50.34 26.75
C ALA A 27 -17.90 51.32 27.02
N ALA A 28 -18.14 51.68 28.26
CA ALA A 28 -19.13 52.70 28.62
C ALA A 28 -18.63 54.16 28.53
N GLN A 29 -17.29 54.37 28.40
CA GLN A 29 -16.69 55.67 28.26
C GLN A 29 -16.40 55.97 26.77
N PRO A 30 -16.29 57.24 26.35
CA PRO A 30 -15.88 57.59 25.00
C PRO A 30 -14.50 57.07 24.69
N PHE A 31 -14.38 56.32 23.56
CA PHE A 31 -13.12 55.73 23.15
C PHE A 31 -12.95 55.84 21.62
N LYS A 32 -11.74 55.64 21.16
CA LYS A 32 -11.40 55.56 19.76
C LYS A 32 -10.39 54.41 19.51
N ILE A 33 -10.55 53.68 18.38
CA ILE A 33 -9.56 52.70 17.97
C ILE A 33 -8.40 53.41 17.27
N ILE A 34 -7.17 52.99 17.62
CA ILE A 34 -5.93 53.37 16.94
C ILE A 34 -5.17 52.08 16.58
N TYR A 35 -4.31 52.19 15.63
CA TYR A 35 -3.42 51.17 15.16
C TYR A 35 -1.97 51.56 15.39
N SER A 36 -1.14 50.57 15.74
CA SER A 36 0.31 50.80 15.96
C SER A 36 1.15 49.91 15.07
N LEU A 37 2.27 50.45 14.62
CA LEU A 37 3.23 49.78 13.72
C LEU A 37 4.56 49.64 14.49
N TYR A 38 5.12 48.39 14.50
CA TYR A 38 6.45 48.14 15.06
C TYR A 38 7.24 47.06 14.30
N GLN A 39 8.55 47.09 14.49
CA GLN A 39 9.45 46.12 13.88
C GLN A 39 9.68 44.94 14.82
N HIS A 40 9.24 43.78 14.42
CA HIS A 40 9.43 42.54 15.15
C HIS A 40 10.73 41.86 14.73
N GLU A 41 11.43 41.20 15.66
CA GLU A 41 12.75 40.59 15.47
C GLU A 41 12.81 39.61 14.29
N TYR A 42 11.78 38.75 14.12
CA TYR A 42 11.75 37.69 13.09
C TYR A 42 10.74 37.94 11.97
N LEU A 43 9.65 38.66 12.25
CA LEU A 43 8.53 38.82 11.35
C LEU A 43 8.51 40.11 10.54
N GLY A 44 9.51 40.96 10.71
CA GLY A 44 9.54 42.29 10.10
C GLY A 44 8.50 43.22 10.73
N TYR A 45 7.95 44.18 9.96
CA TYR A 45 6.92 45.07 10.48
C TYR A 45 5.59 44.37 10.67
N ILE A 46 5.01 44.51 11.89
CA ILE A 46 3.69 44.02 12.23
C ILE A 46 2.86 45.15 12.87
N PHE A 47 1.56 44.88 13.00
CA PHE A 47 0.60 45.88 13.46
C PHE A 47 -0.17 45.36 14.65
N GLU A 48 -0.49 46.26 15.58
CA GLU A 48 -1.39 45.99 16.71
C GLU A 48 -2.48 47.06 16.79
N SER A 49 -3.63 46.69 17.35
CA SER A 49 -4.79 47.53 17.52
C SER A 49 -5.03 47.85 18.99
N PHE A 50 -5.34 49.10 19.30
CA PHE A 50 -5.61 49.58 20.65
C PHE A 50 -6.88 50.40 20.72
N ILE A 51 -7.61 50.24 21.82
CA ILE A 51 -8.68 51.14 22.23
C ILE A 51 -8.07 52.19 23.14
N VAL A 52 -8.32 53.47 22.85
CA VAL A 52 -7.82 54.60 23.62
C VAL A 52 -9.00 55.41 24.15
N HIS A 53 -8.97 55.73 25.41
CA HIS A 53 -9.98 56.58 26.05
C HIS A 53 -9.86 58.03 25.55
N LEU A 54 -11.01 58.69 25.34
CA LEU A 54 -11.09 60.08 24.94
C LEU A 54 -11.39 60.97 26.15
N ASP A 55 -10.72 62.11 26.27
CA ASP A 55 -11.04 63.14 27.26
C ASP A 55 -12.37 63.85 26.91
N GLU A 56 -12.84 64.71 27.82
CA GLU A 56 -14.07 65.47 27.64
C GLU A 56 -14.08 66.38 26.38
N LYS A 57 -12.89 66.71 25.84
CA LYS A 57 -12.70 67.47 24.57
C LYS A 57 -12.52 66.56 23.34
N GLY A 58 -12.71 65.23 23.49
CA GLY A 58 -12.55 64.28 22.40
C GLY A 58 -11.13 64.00 21.95
N LYS A 59 -10.11 64.35 22.76
CA LYS A 59 -8.74 64.04 22.47
C LYS A 59 -8.31 62.71 23.07
N LEU A 60 -7.35 62.02 22.40
CA LEU A 60 -6.76 60.77 22.88
C LEU A 60 -6.02 61.01 24.21
N THR A 61 -6.27 60.12 25.20
CA THR A 61 -5.57 60.12 26.49
C THR A 61 -4.44 59.08 26.49
N TYR A 62 -3.66 59.01 27.58
CA TYR A 62 -2.65 57.93 27.75
C TYR A 62 -3.25 56.62 28.21
N GLN A 63 -4.58 56.55 28.48
CA GLN A 63 -5.23 55.33 28.89
C GLN A 63 -5.66 54.52 27.68
N HIS A 64 -5.04 53.40 27.48
CA HIS A 64 -5.27 52.54 26.29
C HIS A 64 -5.26 51.05 26.68
N GLN A 65 -5.80 50.21 25.81
CA GLN A 65 -5.88 48.78 25.98
C GLN A 65 -5.74 48.08 24.60
N ASN A 66 -4.89 47.05 24.54
CA ASN A 66 -4.81 46.21 23.35
C ASN A 66 -6.13 45.51 23.06
N ILE A 67 -6.54 45.48 21.79
CA ILE A 67 -7.77 44.84 21.35
C ILE A 67 -7.45 43.75 20.31
N SER A 68 -8.13 42.63 20.45
CA SER A 68 -8.03 41.45 19.58
C SER A 68 -9.41 40.94 19.16
N HIS A 69 -9.52 40.03 18.23
CA HIS A 69 -10.80 39.43 17.81
C HIS A 69 -11.57 38.80 18.98
N LYS A 70 -10.91 38.45 20.09
CA LYS A 70 -11.52 37.84 21.28
C LYS A 70 -12.35 38.82 22.09
N ASN A 71 -11.92 40.09 22.21
CA ASN A 71 -12.54 41.12 23.00
C ASN A 71 -13.13 42.29 22.19
N ALA A 72 -12.96 42.28 20.86
CA ALA A 72 -13.44 43.34 19.95
C ALA A 72 -14.96 43.57 20.06
N ARG A 73 -15.74 42.54 20.33
CA ARG A 73 -17.21 42.64 20.46
C ARG A 73 -17.65 43.52 21.66
N GLU A 74 -16.84 43.64 22.70
CA GLU A 74 -17.12 44.47 23.86
C GLU A 74 -17.19 45.96 23.45
N PHE A 75 -16.44 46.33 22.41
CA PHE A 75 -16.32 47.70 21.92
C PHE A 75 -17.09 47.95 20.59
N SER A 76 -18.06 47.10 20.24
CA SER A 76 -18.77 47.14 18.97
C SER A 76 -19.49 48.46 18.66
N LYS A 77 -19.88 49.26 19.69
CA LYS A 77 -20.52 50.57 19.48
C LYS A 77 -19.62 51.61 18.88
N GLY A 78 -18.30 51.44 18.88
CA GLY A 78 -17.31 52.42 18.40
C GLY A 78 -16.40 51.86 17.29
N LEU A 79 -16.69 50.66 16.78
CA LEU A 79 -15.93 49.98 15.72
C LEU A 79 -16.82 49.81 14.50
N ASP A 80 -16.28 50.09 13.30
CA ASP A 80 -16.92 49.76 12.04
C ASP A 80 -16.51 48.38 11.51
N ASP A 81 -17.17 47.85 10.45
CA ASP A 81 -16.87 46.53 9.89
C ASP A 81 -15.42 46.43 9.44
N ARG A 82 -14.83 47.50 8.98
CA ARG A 82 -13.44 47.56 8.55
C ARG A 82 -12.46 47.43 9.74
N ASP A 83 -12.84 47.94 10.91
CA ASP A 83 -12.07 47.77 12.14
C ASP A 83 -12.03 46.30 12.58
N PHE A 84 -13.18 45.60 12.52
CA PHE A 84 -13.23 44.15 12.81
C PHE A 84 -12.35 43.36 11.87
N GLU A 85 -12.40 43.64 10.56
CA GLU A 85 -11.53 42.98 9.57
C GLU A 85 -10.05 43.26 9.83
N LEU A 86 -9.69 44.50 10.14
CA LEU A 86 -8.30 44.89 10.47
C LEU A 86 -7.80 44.18 11.72
N ILE A 87 -8.59 44.11 12.78
CA ILE A 87 -8.25 43.38 14.03
C ILE A 87 -7.98 41.90 13.72
N GLU A 88 -8.87 41.24 12.97
CA GLU A 88 -8.70 39.80 12.60
C GLU A 88 -7.43 39.59 11.77
N MET A 89 -7.19 40.47 10.79
CA MET A 89 -5.99 40.40 9.93
C MET A 89 -4.70 40.57 10.74
N MET A 90 -4.67 41.53 11.70
CA MET A 90 -3.54 41.79 12.57
C MET A 90 -3.28 40.66 13.56
N ASP A 91 -4.32 40.10 14.17
CA ASP A 91 -4.21 38.90 15.01
C ASP A 91 -3.61 37.71 14.22
N GLY A 92 -3.93 37.60 12.91
CA GLY A 92 -3.37 36.61 12.01
C GLY A 92 -1.87 36.80 11.66
N MET A 93 -1.27 37.96 12.05
CA MET A 93 0.15 38.25 11.89
C MET A 93 0.99 38.02 13.14
N GLY A 94 0.36 37.75 14.29
CA GLY A 94 1.05 37.51 15.55
C GLY A 94 1.81 36.17 15.56
N GLN A 95 2.80 36.07 16.45
CA GLN A 95 3.69 34.90 16.59
C GLN A 95 2.94 33.57 16.70
N ASP A 96 1.89 33.52 17.51
CA ASP A 96 1.07 32.31 17.72
C ASP A 96 0.30 31.90 16.46
N ALA A 97 -0.16 32.88 15.66
CA ALA A 97 -0.87 32.60 14.42
C ALA A 97 0.09 32.06 13.35
N VAL A 98 1.27 32.62 13.24
CA VAL A 98 2.32 32.16 12.33
C VAL A 98 2.81 30.77 12.72
N LEU A 99 3.05 30.52 14.02
CA LEU A 99 3.43 29.20 14.51
C LEU A 99 2.39 28.14 14.13
N ARG A 100 1.10 28.40 14.38
CA ARG A 100 0.02 27.45 14.05
C ARG A 100 -0.12 27.19 12.55
N HIS A 101 0.24 28.15 11.71
CA HIS A 101 0.19 28.00 10.25
C HIS A 101 1.32 27.10 9.73
N PHE A 102 2.55 27.24 10.27
CA PHE A 102 3.73 26.57 9.76
C PHE A 102 4.17 25.33 10.54
N SER A 103 3.63 25.13 11.76
CA SER A 103 3.97 23.96 12.58
C SER A 103 2.73 23.28 13.16
N LYS A 104 2.67 21.94 13.00
CA LYS A 104 1.69 21.08 13.66
C LYS A 104 2.12 20.62 15.05
N LYS A 105 3.37 20.91 15.44
CA LYS A 105 3.91 20.50 16.75
C LYS A 105 3.57 21.56 17.82
N ILE A 106 3.22 21.07 19.00
CA ILE A 106 2.99 21.93 20.17
C ILE A 106 4.36 22.38 20.70
N MET A 107 4.70 23.67 20.50
CA MET A 107 5.92 24.31 21.02
C MET A 107 5.66 25.79 21.28
N LYS A 108 6.54 26.44 22.03
CA LYS A 108 6.44 27.89 22.27
C LYS A 108 6.90 28.68 21.02
N PRO A 109 6.28 29.86 20.75
CA PRO A 109 6.70 30.69 19.61
C PRO A 109 8.19 31.01 19.61
N ASP A 110 8.75 31.42 20.72
CA ASP A 110 10.16 31.77 20.85
C ASP A 110 11.10 30.60 20.48
N GLU A 111 10.74 29.40 20.85
CA GLU A 111 11.49 28.18 20.52
C GLU A 111 11.41 27.88 19.01
N PHE A 112 10.25 28.09 18.39
CA PHE A 112 10.07 27.93 16.95
C PHE A 112 10.90 28.94 16.17
N PHE A 113 10.75 30.22 16.46
CA PHE A 113 11.43 31.30 15.71
C PHE A 113 12.94 31.27 15.91
N SER A 114 13.44 31.08 17.14
CA SER A 114 14.87 30.94 17.41
C SER A 114 15.48 29.74 16.65
N LYS A 115 14.74 28.66 16.44
CA LYS A 115 15.18 27.48 15.69
C LYS A 115 15.18 27.74 14.18
N VAL A 116 14.10 28.34 13.65
CA VAL A 116 13.95 28.64 12.22
C VAL A 116 14.93 29.70 11.76
N PHE A 117 15.16 30.78 12.56
CA PHE A 117 16.00 31.91 12.20
C PHE A 117 17.45 31.86 12.76
N LYS A 118 17.92 30.68 13.18
CA LYS A 118 19.29 30.49 13.66
C LYS A 118 20.32 30.77 12.56
N LYS A 119 21.28 31.70 12.80
CA LYS A 119 22.25 32.23 11.81
C LYS A 119 23.00 31.14 11.01
N GLU A 120 23.39 30.01 11.61
CA GLU A 120 24.23 29.01 10.94
C GLU A 120 23.51 27.69 10.60
N LYS A 121 22.32 27.44 11.15
CA LYS A 121 21.56 26.16 11.00
C LYS A 121 20.06 26.38 10.87
N GLY A 122 19.63 27.57 10.51
CA GLY A 122 18.20 27.89 10.32
C GLY A 122 17.64 27.28 9.04
N ASP A 123 16.31 27.09 9.00
CA ASP A 123 15.60 26.60 7.83
C ASP A 123 15.31 27.78 6.87
N ILE A 124 16.18 27.97 5.90
CA ILE A 124 16.11 29.09 4.93
C ILE A 124 14.81 29.06 4.13
N LEU A 125 14.38 27.87 3.72
CA LEU A 125 13.14 27.66 2.95
C LEU A 125 11.91 28.07 3.75
N LEU A 126 11.86 27.70 5.02
CA LEU A 126 10.79 28.06 5.91
C LEU A 126 10.80 29.57 6.23
N GLN A 127 11.99 30.18 6.37
CA GLN A 127 12.11 31.62 6.51
C GLN A 127 11.53 32.39 5.32
N GLU A 128 11.83 31.94 4.09
CA GLU A 128 11.28 32.55 2.87
C GLU A 128 9.74 32.37 2.78
N GLN A 129 9.23 31.20 3.14
CA GLN A 129 7.79 30.96 3.18
C GLN A 129 7.09 31.85 4.20
N ILE A 130 7.68 32.02 5.39
CA ILE A 130 7.16 32.94 6.43
C ILE A 130 7.22 34.39 5.92
N GLU A 131 8.31 34.82 5.26
CA GLU A 131 8.41 36.15 4.70
C GLU A 131 7.33 36.45 3.65
N VAL A 132 7.13 35.54 2.70
CA VAL A 132 6.06 35.65 1.67
C VAL A 132 4.67 35.72 2.30
N PHE A 133 4.41 34.89 3.30
CA PHE A 133 3.16 34.88 4.03
C PHE A 133 2.90 36.22 4.75
N MET A 134 3.94 36.77 5.41
CA MET A 134 3.85 38.02 6.14
C MET A 134 3.72 39.23 5.19
N GLU A 135 4.44 39.25 4.05
CA GLU A 135 4.35 40.30 3.04
C GLU A 135 2.92 40.43 2.47
N LYS A 136 2.27 39.30 2.13
CA LYS A 136 0.87 39.30 1.65
C LYS A 136 -0.09 39.89 2.67
N ARG A 137 0.10 39.57 3.95
CA ARG A 137 -0.75 40.09 5.04
C ARG A 137 -0.47 41.57 5.32
N ARG A 138 0.79 41.98 5.34
CA ARG A 138 1.17 43.41 5.47
C ARG A 138 0.51 44.26 4.38
N ALA A 139 0.66 43.83 3.13
CA ALA A 139 0.03 44.53 1.98
C ALA A 139 -1.50 44.65 2.15
N ALA A 140 -2.17 43.62 2.59
CA ALA A 140 -3.61 43.65 2.79
C ALA A 140 -4.04 44.57 3.96
N VAL A 141 -3.31 44.56 5.07
CA VAL A 141 -3.54 45.45 6.22
C VAL A 141 -3.33 46.88 5.81
N LEU A 142 -2.20 47.20 5.12
CA LEU A 142 -1.86 48.56 4.70
C LEU A 142 -2.90 49.18 3.76
N GLU A 143 -3.49 48.39 2.86
CA GLU A 143 -4.58 48.87 1.99
C GLU A 143 -5.83 49.27 2.79
N LYS A 144 -6.14 48.53 3.86
CA LYS A 144 -7.31 48.77 4.70
C LYS A 144 -7.09 49.86 5.76
N LEU A 145 -5.83 50.20 6.06
CA LEU A 145 -5.49 51.27 7.00
C LEU A 145 -5.67 52.69 6.45
N LYS A 146 -5.95 52.86 5.16
CA LYS A 146 -6.25 54.17 4.58
C LYS A 146 -7.41 54.85 5.33
N GLY A 147 -7.22 56.12 5.80
CA GLY A 147 -8.21 56.86 6.58
C GLY A 147 -8.35 56.45 8.03
N LYS A 148 -7.58 55.49 8.52
CA LYS A 148 -7.48 55.08 9.93
C LYS A 148 -6.27 55.74 10.62
N MET A 149 -6.28 55.85 11.94
CA MET A 149 -5.19 56.48 12.73
C MET A 149 -4.10 55.44 13.01
N LEU A 150 -2.91 55.65 12.45
CA LEU A 150 -1.76 54.78 12.65
C LEU A 150 -0.68 55.54 13.46
N PHE A 151 -0.04 54.85 14.41
CA PHE A 151 1.03 55.37 15.26
C PHE A 151 2.24 54.42 15.24
N GLU A 152 3.41 54.96 15.56
CA GLU A 152 4.58 54.15 15.85
C GLU A 152 4.49 53.56 17.26
N MET A 153 5.00 52.34 17.44
CA MET A 153 5.10 51.69 18.76
C MET A 153 6.50 51.91 19.36
N GLY A 154 6.56 52.16 20.63
CA GLY A 154 7.80 52.26 21.40
C GLY A 154 8.43 50.91 21.74
N ASN A 155 9.64 50.93 22.27
CA ASN A 155 10.35 49.71 22.72
C ASN A 155 9.69 49.05 23.95
N ASP A 156 8.84 49.82 24.64
CA ASP A 156 8.02 49.36 25.77
C ASP A 156 6.76 48.58 25.36
N GLY A 157 6.47 48.51 24.06
CA GLY A 157 5.28 47.90 23.53
C GLY A 157 4.01 48.76 23.60
N GLU A 158 4.16 50.04 23.81
CA GLU A 158 3.10 51.04 23.92
C GLU A 158 3.12 52.00 22.72
N PRO A 159 1.96 52.56 22.27
CA PRO A 159 1.93 53.54 21.22
C PRO A 159 2.73 54.79 21.60
N THR A 160 3.68 55.24 20.72
CA THR A 160 4.52 56.43 21.01
C THR A 160 3.83 57.78 20.83
N TRP A 161 2.59 57.80 20.39
CA TRP A 161 1.84 59.01 20.00
C TRP A 161 2.43 59.76 18.78
N ARG A 162 3.44 59.20 18.13
CA ARG A 162 3.93 59.67 16.84
C ARG A 162 3.00 59.11 15.77
N GLN A 163 2.13 59.98 15.25
CA GLN A 163 1.21 59.60 14.22
C GLN A 163 1.89 59.43 12.88
N VAL A 164 1.59 58.33 12.19
CA VAL A 164 1.98 58.03 10.79
C VAL A 164 0.78 58.29 9.91
N GLU A 165 0.85 59.32 9.09
CA GLU A 165 -0.25 59.70 8.19
C GLU A 165 -0.29 58.76 6.95
N VAL A 166 -1.29 57.93 6.83
CA VAL A 166 -1.46 57.01 5.69
C VAL A 166 -1.95 57.78 4.49
N GLN A 167 -1.15 57.80 3.42
CA GLN A 167 -1.49 58.56 2.22
C GLN A 167 -2.50 57.79 1.32
N GLU A 168 -3.48 58.52 0.76
CA GLU A 168 -4.59 57.90 0.01
C GLU A 168 -4.17 57.46 -1.40
N LYS A 169 -3.42 58.35 -2.09
CA LYS A 169 -2.92 58.09 -3.44
C LYS A 169 -1.68 57.23 -3.44
N ARG A 170 -1.37 56.66 -4.58
CA ARG A 170 -0.09 55.93 -4.74
C ARG A 170 0.99 56.83 -5.24
N ALA A 171 2.20 56.66 -4.74
CA ALA A 171 3.38 57.29 -5.26
C ALA A 171 3.87 56.62 -6.54
N SER A 172 4.31 57.38 -7.50
CA SER A 172 4.94 56.90 -8.72
C SER A 172 6.46 57.01 -8.63
N ILE A 173 7.18 56.21 -9.39
CA ILE A 173 8.63 56.16 -9.41
C ILE A 173 9.12 56.09 -10.85
N GLN A 174 10.15 56.90 -11.16
CA GLN A 174 10.84 56.87 -12.43
C GLN A 174 12.34 56.69 -12.17
N PHE A 175 12.95 55.72 -12.87
CA PHE A 175 14.38 55.44 -12.79
C PHE A 175 15.09 56.13 -13.94
N HIS A 176 16.20 56.79 -13.62
CA HIS A 176 17.06 57.49 -14.58
C HIS A 176 18.41 56.82 -14.65
N PHE A 177 18.86 56.49 -15.86
CA PHE A 177 20.17 55.92 -16.16
C PHE A 177 20.95 56.95 -16.96
N ARG A 178 22.20 57.25 -16.56
CA ARG A 178 23.12 58.11 -17.27
C ARG A 178 24.45 57.42 -17.43
N ARG A 179 24.79 56.98 -18.64
CA ARG A 179 26.02 56.35 -19.00
C ARG A 179 27.05 57.39 -19.47
N SER A 180 28.27 57.29 -18.95
CA SER A 180 29.44 58.06 -19.35
C SER A 180 30.56 57.14 -19.86
N GLU A 181 31.72 57.73 -20.23
CA GLU A 181 32.88 56.92 -20.67
C GLU A 181 33.45 56.02 -19.58
N GLU A 182 33.34 56.41 -18.31
CA GLU A 182 33.93 55.70 -17.16
C GLU A 182 32.97 54.87 -16.37
N ASN A 183 31.69 55.23 -16.32
CA ASN A 183 30.71 54.57 -15.47
C ASN A 183 29.26 54.82 -15.92
N THR A 184 28.32 54.02 -15.36
CA THR A 184 26.89 54.26 -15.45
C THR A 184 26.33 54.61 -14.07
N ASN A 185 25.67 55.77 -13.99
CA ASN A 185 24.98 56.22 -12.78
C ASN A 185 23.49 55.98 -12.93
N TYR A 186 22.81 55.49 -11.87
CA TYR A 186 21.37 55.43 -11.86
C TYR A 186 20.76 55.83 -10.53
N TYR A 187 19.58 56.46 -10.57
CA TYR A 187 18.86 56.97 -9.40
C TYR A 187 17.35 57.04 -9.68
N PRO A 188 16.48 56.89 -8.68
CA PRO A 188 15.06 57.04 -8.81
C PRO A 188 14.62 58.48 -8.53
N THR A 189 13.58 58.95 -9.18
CA THR A 189 12.73 60.07 -8.80
C THR A 189 11.38 59.55 -8.33
N ILE A 190 11.02 59.88 -7.09
CA ILE A 190 9.73 59.50 -6.50
C ILE A 190 8.82 60.72 -6.51
N THR A 191 7.60 60.58 -7.01
CA THR A 191 6.60 61.64 -7.02
C THR A 191 5.31 61.20 -6.34
N TYR A 192 4.70 62.09 -5.59
CA TYR A 192 3.42 61.89 -4.94
C TYR A 192 2.53 63.12 -5.19
N ASP A 193 1.37 62.95 -5.81
CA ASP A 193 0.45 64.01 -6.15
C ASP A 193 1.12 65.17 -6.91
N GLY A 194 1.99 64.84 -7.87
CA GLY A 194 2.74 65.75 -8.70
C GLY A 194 3.93 66.42 -8.00
N LYS A 195 4.18 66.18 -6.73
CA LYS A 195 5.32 66.69 -5.99
C LYS A 195 6.42 65.67 -5.84
N ARG A 196 7.68 66.06 -6.03
CA ARG A 196 8.85 65.22 -5.83
C ARG A 196 9.10 65.03 -4.35
N LEU A 197 9.35 63.79 -3.96
CA LEU A 197 9.79 63.39 -2.62
C LEU A 197 11.32 63.32 -2.59
N ASP A 198 11.90 63.98 -1.56
CA ASP A 198 13.36 64.02 -1.43
C ASP A 198 13.93 62.73 -0.87
N ILE A 199 14.79 62.09 -1.66
CA ILE A 199 15.66 60.99 -1.27
C ILE A 199 17.12 61.36 -1.60
N PRO A 200 18.13 60.94 -0.80
CA PRO A 200 18.05 60.05 0.38
C PRO A 200 17.39 60.76 1.57
N ASN A 201 16.70 59.98 2.36
CA ASN A 201 16.05 60.42 3.58
C ASN A 201 16.38 59.47 4.74
N PRO A 202 17.15 59.90 5.74
CA PRO A 202 17.60 59.06 6.85
C PRO A 202 16.46 58.57 7.75
N SER A 203 15.28 59.24 7.72
CA SER A 203 14.10 58.79 8.48
C SER A 203 13.18 57.85 7.72
N ALA A 204 13.51 57.56 6.46
CA ALA A 204 12.70 56.69 5.64
C ALA A 204 12.97 55.20 5.90
N TYR A 205 11.91 54.40 6.02
CA TYR A 205 12.01 52.94 6.14
C TYR A 205 10.90 52.24 5.38
N LEU A 206 11.20 51.01 4.92
CA LEU A 206 10.32 50.21 4.13
C LEU A 206 9.48 49.30 5.05
N VAL A 207 8.16 49.43 5.00
CA VAL A 207 7.21 48.66 5.80
C VAL A 207 6.80 47.36 5.10
N CYS A 208 6.56 47.42 3.79
CA CYS A 208 6.20 46.27 2.96
C CYS A 208 7.01 46.31 1.66
N LYS A 209 7.45 45.12 1.20
CA LYS A 209 8.30 45.00 0.02
C LYS A 209 7.49 44.86 -1.27
N HIS A 210 6.36 44.12 -1.20
CA HIS A 210 5.52 43.80 -2.36
C HIS A 210 4.03 43.92 -2.07
N PRO A 211 3.31 44.92 -2.58
CA PRO A 211 3.81 46.14 -3.21
C PRO A 211 4.57 47.02 -2.20
N ALA A 212 5.42 47.91 -2.69
CA ALA A 212 6.20 48.75 -1.80
C ALA A 212 5.30 49.70 -0.99
N TRP A 213 5.59 49.77 0.34
CA TRP A 213 5.04 50.78 1.23
C TRP A 213 6.17 51.32 2.11
N MET A 214 6.31 52.60 2.13
CA MET A 214 7.43 53.26 2.76
C MET A 214 6.97 54.44 3.62
N VAL A 215 7.53 54.54 4.84
CA VAL A 215 7.35 55.70 5.69
C VAL A 215 8.45 56.70 5.38
N MET A 216 8.10 57.97 5.18
CA MET A 216 9.01 59.08 5.08
C MET A 216 8.43 60.32 5.76
N ASN A 217 9.19 60.93 6.66
CA ASN A 217 8.78 62.17 7.39
C ASN A 217 7.38 62.01 8.04
N GLY A 218 7.13 60.87 8.69
CA GLY A 218 5.86 60.59 9.36
C GLY A 218 4.66 60.32 8.43
N LYS A 219 4.90 60.15 7.13
CA LYS A 219 3.89 59.80 6.15
C LYS A 219 4.16 58.45 5.53
N LEU A 220 3.13 57.61 5.40
CA LEU A 220 3.18 56.28 4.81
C LEU A 220 2.69 56.33 3.37
N TYR A 221 3.56 56.11 2.43
CA TYR A 221 3.29 56.09 1.00
C TYR A 221 3.19 54.68 0.47
N GLY A 222 2.07 54.35 -0.18
CA GLY A 222 1.95 53.15 -0.97
C GLY A 222 2.36 53.42 -2.42
N PHE A 223 3.11 52.48 -3.01
CA PHE A 223 3.51 52.60 -4.43
C PHE A 223 2.58 51.73 -5.31
N GLU A 224 2.73 51.87 -6.62
CA GLU A 224 2.05 51.05 -7.59
C GLU A 224 2.30 49.53 -7.32
N LYS A 225 1.33 48.66 -7.68
CA LYS A 225 1.38 47.22 -7.32
C LYS A 225 2.61 46.50 -7.90
N THR A 226 3.18 47.01 -8.96
CA THR A 226 4.36 46.46 -9.65
C THR A 226 5.69 46.82 -9.00
N VAL A 227 5.70 47.78 -8.10
CA VAL A 227 6.93 48.31 -7.50
C VAL A 227 7.48 47.39 -6.41
N ASP A 228 8.68 46.85 -6.64
CA ASP A 228 9.44 46.09 -5.64
C ASP A 228 10.25 47.08 -4.73
N GLY A 229 9.85 47.17 -3.48
CA GLY A 229 10.49 48.04 -2.50
C GLY A 229 11.96 47.72 -2.22
N LYS A 230 12.39 46.48 -2.43
CA LYS A 230 13.80 46.08 -2.27
C LYS A 230 14.71 46.90 -3.21
N LYS A 231 14.21 47.29 -4.38
CA LYS A 231 14.94 48.10 -5.36
C LYS A 231 15.17 49.56 -4.90
N LEU A 232 14.40 50.05 -3.92
CA LEU A 232 14.47 51.39 -3.36
C LEU A 232 15.44 51.51 -2.18
N LEU A 233 15.74 50.40 -1.50
CA LEU A 233 16.58 50.36 -0.29
C LEU A 233 17.95 51.08 -0.46
N PRO A 234 18.70 50.90 -1.57
CA PRO A 234 19.99 51.59 -1.73
C PRO A 234 19.86 53.11 -1.73
N PHE A 235 18.73 53.66 -2.18
CA PHE A 235 18.52 55.09 -2.36
C PHE A 235 17.95 55.79 -1.12
N LEU A 236 17.63 55.03 -0.07
CA LEU A 236 17.32 55.65 1.22
C LEU A 236 18.56 56.33 1.85
N SER A 237 19.78 55.83 1.53
CA SER A 237 21.04 56.35 2.04
C SER A 237 21.97 56.97 0.97
N LYS A 238 21.75 56.65 -0.32
CA LYS A 238 22.62 57.10 -1.43
C LYS A 238 21.82 57.90 -2.47
N LYS A 239 22.41 58.99 -2.99
CA LYS A 239 21.77 59.77 -4.07
C LYS A 239 21.71 59.02 -5.39
N HIS A 240 22.71 58.26 -5.71
CA HIS A 240 22.83 57.45 -6.93
C HIS A 240 23.71 56.21 -6.69
N VAL A 241 23.58 55.23 -7.51
CA VAL A 241 24.44 54.06 -7.55
C VAL A 241 25.32 54.15 -8.79
N VAL A 242 26.64 53.97 -8.60
CA VAL A 242 27.65 54.02 -9.66
C VAL A 242 28.04 52.63 -10.08
N ILE A 243 27.94 52.33 -11.37
CA ILE A 243 28.34 51.04 -11.98
C ILE A 243 29.62 51.28 -12.79
N PRO A 244 30.78 50.75 -12.35
CA PRO A 244 32.04 50.84 -13.11
C PRO A 244 31.93 50.10 -14.45
N LYS A 245 32.62 50.63 -15.50
CA LYS A 245 32.53 50.08 -16.87
C LYS A 245 32.93 48.61 -17.00
N ASN A 246 33.92 48.18 -16.23
CA ASN A 246 34.36 46.77 -16.23
C ASN A 246 33.35 45.79 -15.59
N LEU A 247 32.36 46.29 -14.88
CA LEU A 247 31.29 45.48 -14.25
C LEU A 247 29.92 45.69 -14.91
N GLU A 248 29.82 46.55 -15.94
CA GLU A 248 28.55 46.88 -16.59
C GLU A 248 27.77 45.62 -17.04
N GLU A 249 28.41 44.70 -17.76
CA GLU A 249 27.75 43.53 -18.29
C GLU A 249 27.15 42.63 -17.21
N THR A 250 27.93 42.39 -16.15
CA THR A 250 27.44 41.59 -15.00
C THR A 250 26.32 42.29 -14.25
N TYR A 251 26.48 43.61 -14.06
CA TYR A 251 25.53 44.41 -13.31
C TYR A 251 24.23 44.62 -14.10
N TYR A 252 24.33 44.84 -15.42
CA TYR A 252 23.18 44.97 -16.31
C TYR A 252 22.33 43.72 -16.32
N ASN A 253 22.95 42.55 -16.43
CA ASN A 253 22.21 41.28 -16.40
C ASN A 253 21.59 40.99 -15.02
N ARG A 254 22.31 41.19 -13.92
CA ARG A 254 21.88 40.83 -12.57
C ARG A 254 20.94 41.83 -11.90
N PHE A 255 21.13 43.15 -12.20
CA PHE A 255 20.41 44.20 -11.47
C PHE A 255 19.59 45.12 -12.36
N VAL A 256 20.13 45.58 -13.52
CA VAL A 256 19.41 46.53 -14.37
C VAL A 256 18.29 45.90 -15.17
N ALA A 257 18.50 44.72 -15.75
CA ALA A 257 17.46 43.99 -16.50
C ALA A 257 16.24 43.65 -15.61
N PRO A 258 16.40 43.12 -14.37
CA PRO A 258 15.30 42.92 -13.45
C PRO A 258 14.60 44.24 -13.02
N LEU A 259 15.35 45.36 -13.01
CA LEU A 259 14.77 46.65 -12.71
C LEU A 259 13.93 47.17 -13.88
N ILE A 260 14.44 47.09 -15.13
CA ILE A 260 13.68 47.41 -16.36
C ILE A 260 12.43 46.51 -16.50
N ALA A 261 12.47 45.28 -16.02
CA ALA A 261 11.32 44.40 -16.00
C ALA A 261 10.24 44.87 -15.00
N SER A 262 10.66 45.44 -13.86
CA SER A 262 9.75 45.75 -12.75
C SER A 262 9.12 47.16 -12.85
N PHE A 263 9.67 48.07 -13.67
CA PHE A 263 9.18 49.43 -13.77
C PHE A 263 8.83 49.77 -15.22
N ASP A 264 7.74 50.52 -15.41
CA ASP A 264 7.26 50.87 -16.75
C ASP A 264 7.87 52.22 -17.21
N ASP A 265 8.19 53.10 -16.28
CA ASP A 265 8.74 54.44 -16.51
C ASP A 265 10.23 54.50 -16.19
N ILE A 266 11.04 54.30 -17.23
CA ILE A 266 12.52 54.32 -17.16
C ILE A 266 13.05 55.23 -18.25
N GLU A 267 13.86 56.22 -17.84
CA GLU A 267 14.61 57.08 -18.72
C GLU A 267 16.07 56.60 -18.82
N ALA A 268 16.48 56.19 -19.99
CA ALA A 268 17.82 55.67 -20.24
C ALA A 268 18.58 56.54 -21.24
N ASN A 269 19.71 57.09 -20.79
CA ASN A 269 20.66 57.78 -21.64
C ASN A 269 21.94 56.96 -21.76
N GLY A 270 22.23 56.44 -23.00
CA GLY A 270 23.43 55.67 -23.28
C GLY A 270 23.22 54.15 -23.46
N PHE A 271 21.99 53.71 -23.49
CA PHE A 271 21.57 52.36 -23.98
C PHE A 271 20.12 52.37 -24.44
N GLU A 272 19.75 51.41 -25.27
CA GLU A 272 18.43 51.29 -25.91
C GLU A 272 17.54 50.32 -25.16
N ILE A 273 16.25 50.65 -25.00
CA ILE A 273 15.23 49.72 -24.45
C ILE A 273 14.14 49.49 -25.51
N ASN A 274 14.15 48.28 -26.07
CA ASN A 274 13.15 47.88 -27.07
C ASN A 274 11.98 47.14 -26.40
N LYS A 275 10.76 47.65 -26.53
CA LYS A 275 9.54 47.07 -26.02
C LYS A 275 8.89 46.17 -27.11
N ASN A 276 8.81 44.86 -26.87
CA ASN A 276 8.33 43.87 -27.81
C ASN A 276 7.13 43.07 -27.21
N GLU A 277 6.15 42.78 -28.04
CA GLU A 277 5.04 41.87 -27.71
C GLU A 277 5.04 40.71 -28.73
N TYR A 278 5.06 39.49 -28.23
CA TYR A 278 5.02 38.23 -29.02
C TYR A 278 4.10 37.23 -28.33
N ASP A 279 3.58 36.25 -29.09
CA ASP A 279 2.90 35.10 -28.52
C ASP A 279 3.87 34.07 -27.95
N PRO A 280 3.54 33.43 -26.81
CA PRO A 280 4.40 32.44 -26.20
C PRO A 280 4.35 31.11 -26.93
N HIS A 281 5.51 30.59 -27.37
CA HIS A 281 5.68 29.22 -27.86
C HIS A 281 6.27 28.34 -26.76
N PRO A 282 5.56 27.27 -26.30
CA PRO A 282 6.03 26.43 -25.21
C PRO A 282 7.17 25.50 -25.66
N MET A 283 8.25 25.50 -24.93
CA MET A 283 9.42 24.64 -25.11
C MET A 283 9.62 23.75 -23.88
N LEU A 284 9.53 22.43 -24.08
CA LEU A 284 9.80 21.45 -23.04
C LEU A 284 11.21 20.88 -23.21
N THR A 285 12.12 21.24 -22.32
CA THR A 285 13.50 20.76 -22.35
C THR A 285 13.66 19.57 -21.41
N ILE A 286 14.34 18.54 -21.88
CA ILE A 286 14.59 17.30 -21.16
C ILE A 286 16.09 17.21 -20.86
N SER A 287 16.44 17.05 -19.57
CA SER A 287 17.84 16.88 -19.16
C SER A 287 17.97 15.91 -18.01
N GLU A 288 19.11 15.22 -17.89
CA GLU A 288 19.42 14.36 -16.74
C GLU A 288 20.08 15.20 -15.63
N LEU A 289 19.67 15.01 -14.37
CA LEU A 289 20.36 15.61 -13.22
C LEU A 289 21.71 14.91 -13.00
N PRO A 290 22.81 15.66 -12.96
CA PRO A 290 24.13 15.10 -12.70
C PRO A 290 24.21 14.50 -11.29
N PRO A 291 25.10 13.54 -11.02
CA PRO A 291 25.28 12.94 -9.70
C PRO A 291 25.72 14.01 -8.69
N ALA A 292 25.24 13.90 -7.44
CA ALA A 292 25.36 14.89 -6.36
C ALA A 292 26.83 15.35 -6.03
N ASN A 293 27.83 14.61 -6.48
CA ASN A 293 29.26 14.91 -6.25
C ASN A 293 29.98 15.60 -7.44
N SER A 294 29.30 15.98 -8.50
CA SER A 294 29.93 16.66 -9.63
C SER A 294 30.00 18.17 -9.40
N LYS A 295 31.15 18.80 -9.76
CA LYS A 295 31.33 20.28 -9.72
C LYS A 295 30.27 21.04 -10.54
N GLU A 296 29.61 20.39 -11.48
CA GLU A 296 28.53 20.93 -12.31
C GLU A 296 27.23 21.17 -11.54
N VAL A 297 26.99 20.47 -10.41
CA VAL A 297 25.80 20.67 -9.57
C VAL A 297 25.85 22.03 -8.92
N ALA A 298 27.01 22.46 -8.41
CA ALA A 298 27.19 23.76 -7.76
C ALA A 298 26.92 24.93 -8.73
N THR A 299 27.39 24.83 -9.98
CA THR A 299 27.19 25.90 -10.98
C THR A 299 25.80 25.96 -11.58
N LEU A 300 25.12 24.82 -11.69
CA LEU A 300 23.72 24.75 -12.21
C LEU A 300 22.69 25.21 -11.17
N PHE A 301 22.95 24.99 -9.87
CA PHE A 301 22.06 25.37 -8.77
C PHE A 301 22.32 26.78 -8.20
N GLU A 302 23.54 27.26 -8.24
CA GLU A 302 23.84 28.66 -7.90
C GLU A 302 23.22 29.70 -8.86
N ALA A 303 22.93 29.27 -10.09
CA ALA A 303 22.27 30.11 -11.12
C ALA A 303 20.73 30.08 -11.04
N THR A 304 20.11 29.20 -10.26
CA THR A 304 18.68 28.91 -10.36
C THR A 304 17.98 28.69 -9.02
N SER A 305 18.10 29.68 -8.10
CA SER A 305 17.37 29.64 -6.81
C SER A 305 17.83 28.59 -5.78
N GLY A 306 18.03 29.04 -4.57
CA GLY A 306 18.47 28.43 -3.32
C GLY A 306 17.85 27.13 -2.81
N GLU A 307 17.55 26.16 -3.65
CA GLU A 307 17.17 24.82 -3.24
C GLU A 307 18.34 23.87 -3.44
N GLY A 308 18.95 23.44 -2.34
CA GLY A 308 19.93 22.36 -2.33
C GLY A 308 19.32 21.09 -2.91
N ALA A 309 19.99 20.50 -3.92
CA ALA A 309 19.58 19.21 -4.47
C ALA A 309 19.62 18.17 -3.35
N ASN A 310 18.48 17.55 -3.06
CA ASN A 310 18.42 16.37 -2.21
C ASN A 310 19.22 15.26 -2.90
N SER A 311 20.06 14.55 -2.15
CA SER A 311 20.86 13.42 -2.63
C SER A 311 20.06 12.33 -3.34
N ASP A 312 18.74 12.29 -3.15
CA ASP A 312 17.79 11.31 -3.73
C ASP A 312 17.35 11.65 -5.18
N GLU A 313 17.79 12.78 -5.74
CA GLU A 313 17.35 13.20 -7.09
C GLU A 313 18.39 12.95 -8.18
N ALA A 314 19.58 12.49 -7.84
CA ALA A 314 20.64 12.19 -8.80
C ALA A 314 20.21 11.10 -9.80
N GLY A 315 20.36 11.38 -11.10
CA GLY A 315 20.02 10.45 -12.17
C GLY A 315 18.57 10.48 -12.64
N LYS A 316 17.71 11.37 -12.09
CA LYS A 316 16.36 11.62 -12.61
C LYS A 316 16.38 12.47 -13.86
N ILE A 317 15.30 12.39 -14.65
CA ILE A 317 15.06 13.26 -15.80
C ILE A 317 14.27 14.48 -15.33
N VAL A 318 14.78 15.66 -15.68
CA VAL A 318 14.13 16.93 -15.44
C VAL A 318 13.43 17.40 -16.69
N PHE A 319 12.15 17.69 -16.57
CA PHE A 319 11.38 18.47 -17.52
C PHE A 319 11.36 19.93 -17.07
N ASP A 320 11.82 20.81 -17.97
CA ASP A 320 11.89 22.26 -17.74
C ASP A 320 11.06 22.97 -18.82
N LEU A 321 9.95 23.58 -18.40
CA LEU A 321 9.06 24.31 -19.30
C LEU A 321 9.51 25.77 -19.39
N SER A 322 9.89 26.17 -20.60
CA SER A 322 10.25 27.52 -20.96
C SER A 322 9.43 28.02 -22.13
N PHE A 323 9.43 29.32 -22.37
CA PHE A 323 8.64 29.95 -23.44
C PHE A 323 9.53 30.78 -24.33
N LYS A 324 9.33 30.63 -25.65
CA LYS A 324 10.01 31.41 -26.67
C LYS A 324 9.08 32.54 -27.13
N TYR A 325 9.56 33.76 -27.05
CA TYR A 325 8.92 34.99 -27.52
C TYR A 325 9.77 35.60 -28.64
N GLY A 326 9.44 35.34 -29.90
CA GLY A 326 10.29 35.69 -31.02
C GLY A 326 11.68 35.03 -30.93
N LYS A 327 12.75 35.80 -30.80
CA LYS A 327 14.12 35.31 -30.61
C LYS A 327 14.51 35.06 -29.12
N HIS A 328 13.65 35.52 -28.21
CA HIS A 328 13.94 35.52 -26.77
C HIS A 328 13.35 34.29 -26.09
N ARG A 329 14.10 33.67 -25.19
CA ARG A 329 13.67 32.51 -24.41
C ARG A 329 13.63 32.86 -22.92
N PHE A 330 12.49 32.60 -22.27
CA PHE A 330 12.30 32.85 -20.85
C PHE A 330 11.88 31.58 -20.14
N ARG A 331 12.36 31.40 -18.93
CA ARG A 331 11.90 30.34 -18.05
C ARG A 331 10.51 30.66 -17.53
N GLY A 332 9.66 29.65 -17.35
CA GLY A 332 8.32 29.83 -16.83
C GLY A 332 8.27 30.36 -15.40
N ASP A 333 9.30 30.07 -14.58
CA ASP A 333 9.44 30.55 -13.20
C ASP A 333 9.97 31.99 -13.06
N ALA A 334 10.34 32.65 -14.16
CA ALA A 334 10.78 34.04 -14.10
C ALA A 334 9.63 34.95 -13.58
N PHE A 335 9.97 35.75 -12.56
CA PHE A 335 9.00 36.60 -11.87
C PHE A 335 8.46 37.74 -12.74
N GLY A 336 7.16 37.93 -12.74
CA GLY A 336 6.46 39.07 -13.30
C GLY A 336 5.99 38.90 -14.75
N PRO A 337 5.09 39.83 -15.19
CA PRO A 337 4.51 39.82 -16.53
C PRO A 337 5.46 40.34 -17.61
N VAL A 338 6.65 40.77 -17.25
CA VAL A 338 7.64 41.36 -18.17
C VAL A 338 8.99 40.68 -17.91
N SER A 339 9.66 40.27 -18.97
CA SER A 339 11.03 39.76 -18.94
C SER A 339 11.95 40.61 -19.83
N VAL A 340 13.21 40.69 -19.45
CA VAL A 340 14.19 41.51 -20.16
C VAL A 340 15.44 40.70 -20.48
N THR A 341 15.87 40.74 -21.73
CA THR A 341 17.17 40.18 -22.17
C THR A 341 18.08 41.27 -22.59
N VAL A 342 19.37 41.14 -22.30
CA VAL A 342 20.41 42.13 -22.62
C VAL A 342 21.23 41.62 -23.82
N GLU A 343 21.27 42.37 -24.91
CA GLU A 343 22.11 42.08 -26.07
C GLU A 343 23.23 43.15 -26.12
N LYS A 344 24.48 42.70 -26.26
CA LYS A 344 25.59 43.59 -26.44
C LYS A 344 25.88 43.72 -27.94
N LYS A 345 25.75 44.96 -28.48
CA LYS A 345 26.11 45.31 -29.87
C LYS A 345 27.30 46.24 -29.87
N ASP A 346 28.44 45.73 -30.34
CA ASP A 346 29.72 46.46 -30.29
C ASP A 346 30.05 46.96 -28.87
N ASN A 347 29.97 48.23 -28.64
CA ASN A 347 30.26 48.86 -27.33
C ASN A 347 28.96 49.30 -26.58
N ASP A 348 27.78 49.05 -27.15
CA ASP A 348 26.48 49.46 -26.60
C ASP A 348 25.65 48.26 -26.17
N TYR A 349 24.67 48.54 -25.31
CA TYR A 349 23.75 47.53 -24.78
C TYR A 349 22.32 47.85 -25.25
N VAL A 350 21.62 46.80 -25.68
CA VAL A 350 20.21 46.85 -26.04
C VAL A 350 19.41 45.93 -25.10
N PHE A 351 18.47 46.49 -24.40
CA PHE A 351 17.59 45.78 -23.52
C PHE A 351 16.27 45.45 -24.26
N HIS A 352 15.99 44.19 -24.50
CA HIS A 352 14.76 43.75 -25.09
C HIS A 352 13.75 43.44 -23.96
N ARG A 353 12.83 44.36 -23.77
CA ARG A 353 11.74 44.21 -22.78
C ARG A 353 10.54 43.54 -23.44
N VAL A 354 10.28 42.27 -23.06
CA VAL A 354 9.21 41.48 -23.62
C VAL A 354 8.09 41.37 -22.61
N LYS A 355 6.89 41.73 -23.03
CA LYS A 355 5.69 41.55 -22.25
C LYS A 355 5.24 40.09 -22.39
N ARG A 356 5.17 39.37 -21.28
CA ARG A 356 4.80 37.96 -21.21
C ARG A 356 3.30 37.81 -21.03
N ASN A 357 2.73 36.81 -21.68
CA ASN A 357 1.36 36.36 -21.45
C ASN A 357 1.34 35.23 -20.40
N THR A 358 1.47 35.60 -19.14
CA THR A 358 1.57 34.66 -18.02
C THR A 358 0.31 33.81 -17.83
N GLU A 359 -0.85 34.24 -18.30
CA GLU A 359 -2.06 33.44 -18.28
C GLU A 359 -1.99 32.28 -19.28
N THR A 360 -1.52 32.57 -20.49
CA THR A 360 -1.31 31.54 -21.52
C THR A 360 -0.20 30.58 -21.10
N GLU A 361 0.88 31.07 -20.51
CA GLU A 361 1.95 30.23 -19.96
C GLU A 361 1.44 29.28 -18.87
N LYS A 362 0.60 29.76 -17.96
CA LYS A 362 -0.06 28.92 -16.92
C LYS A 362 -0.99 27.89 -17.53
N LYS A 363 -1.72 28.24 -18.61
CA LYS A 363 -2.57 27.27 -19.32
C LYS A 363 -1.74 26.13 -19.91
N TYR A 364 -0.59 26.42 -20.50
CA TYR A 364 0.33 25.39 -21.00
C TYR A 364 0.86 24.51 -19.87
N ALA A 365 1.26 25.08 -18.73
CA ALA A 365 1.68 24.31 -17.57
C ALA A 365 0.56 23.42 -17.02
N GLN A 366 -0.67 23.96 -16.91
CA GLN A 366 -1.85 23.18 -16.50
C GLN A 366 -2.18 22.04 -17.48
N THR A 367 -1.97 22.26 -18.77
CA THR A 367 -2.14 21.22 -19.78
C THR A 367 -1.18 20.06 -19.57
N LEU A 368 0.11 20.32 -19.28
CA LEU A 368 1.07 19.26 -18.94
C LEU A 368 0.69 18.52 -17.65
N ILE A 369 0.19 19.22 -16.63
CA ILE A 369 -0.31 18.60 -15.40
C ILE A 369 -1.50 17.68 -15.70
N LYS A 370 -2.45 18.10 -16.53
CA LYS A 370 -3.60 17.28 -16.98
C LYS A 370 -3.16 16.05 -17.78
N LEU A 371 -2.07 16.15 -18.53
CA LEU A 371 -1.45 15.03 -19.23
C LEU A 371 -0.63 14.10 -18.30
N GLY A 372 -0.62 14.36 -16.99
CA GLY A 372 0.03 13.51 -16.01
C GLY A 372 1.47 13.87 -15.65
N LEU A 373 1.97 15.04 -16.08
CA LEU A 373 3.30 15.53 -15.68
C LEU A 373 3.16 16.47 -14.46
N PRO A 374 3.53 16.06 -13.23
CA PRO A 374 3.23 16.81 -12.01
C PRO A 374 4.20 17.98 -11.80
N LEU A 375 4.11 19.02 -12.65
CA LEU A 375 4.95 20.21 -12.56
C LEU A 375 4.77 20.92 -11.22
N ARG A 376 5.88 21.24 -10.58
CA ARG A 376 5.93 22.20 -9.45
C ARG A 376 6.48 23.52 -9.99
N GLY A 377 5.59 24.50 -10.15
CA GLY A 377 5.91 25.67 -10.97
C GLY A 377 5.98 25.31 -12.46
N PHE A 378 7.14 25.39 -13.06
CA PHE A 378 7.38 25.07 -14.48
C PHE A 378 8.42 23.96 -14.66
N ARG A 379 8.75 23.22 -13.60
CA ARG A 379 9.79 22.19 -13.57
C ARG A 379 9.35 20.97 -12.77
N VAL A 380 9.84 19.77 -13.16
CA VAL A 380 9.69 18.54 -12.40
C VAL A 380 10.84 17.59 -12.69
N ALA A 381 11.30 16.86 -11.66
CA ALA A 381 12.23 15.76 -11.77
C ALA A 381 11.47 14.41 -11.62
N VAL A 382 11.63 13.52 -12.59
CA VAL A 382 10.91 12.25 -12.70
C VAL A 382 11.88 11.11 -12.93
N GLU A 383 11.58 9.92 -12.41
CA GLU A 383 12.35 8.70 -12.67
C GLU A 383 12.46 8.44 -14.19
N LYS A 384 13.64 8.02 -14.67
CA LYS A 384 13.94 7.88 -16.11
C LYS A 384 12.92 7.04 -16.86
N ALA A 385 12.57 5.87 -16.34
CA ALA A 385 11.61 4.97 -16.99
C ALA A 385 10.24 5.63 -17.12
N HIS A 386 9.76 6.29 -16.06
CA HIS A 386 8.48 7.00 -16.05
C HIS A 386 8.49 8.22 -17.00
N ALA A 387 9.58 9.00 -17.00
CA ALA A 387 9.74 10.17 -17.86
C ALA A 387 9.63 9.82 -19.35
N PHE A 388 10.32 8.77 -19.78
CA PHE A 388 10.30 8.35 -21.20
C PHE A 388 9.01 7.60 -21.57
N SER A 389 8.38 6.87 -20.65
CA SER A 389 7.03 6.32 -20.85
C SER A 389 6.02 7.42 -21.11
N TRP A 390 5.99 8.41 -20.25
CA TRP A 390 5.11 9.58 -20.38
C TRP A 390 5.33 10.33 -21.71
N LEU A 391 6.60 10.55 -22.10
CA LEU A 391 6.95 11.18 -23.36
C LEU A 391 6.42 10.41 -24.57
N ASN A 392 6.61 9.09 -24.56
CA ASN A 392 6.18 8.23 -25.68
C ASN A 392 4.65 8.21 -25.82
N GLU A 393 3.91 8.23 -24.72
CA GLU A 393 2.45 8.26 -24.70
C GLU A 393 1.89 9.61 -25.18
N ASN A 394 2.56 10.71 -24.80
CA ASN A 394 2.05 12.06 -25.01
C ASN A 394 2.69 12.82 -26.19
N ARG A 395 3.66 12.23 -26.91
CA ARG A 395 4.41 12.93 -27.96
C ARG A 395 3.51 13.56 -29.04
N VAL A 396 2.51 12.83 -29.52
CA VAL A 396 1.58 13.32 -30.55
C VAL A 396 0.73 14.47 -29.99
N ASN A 397 0.26 14.35 -28.76
CA ASN A 397 -0.51 15.38 -28.09
C ASN A 397 0.31 16.67 -27.88
N LEU A 398 1.58 16.52 -27.46
CA LEU A 398 2.48 17.67 -27.28
C LEU A 398 2.72 18.42 -28.59
N LEU A 399 2.98 17.70 -29.69
CA LEU A 399 3.18 18.30 -31.00
C LEU A 399 1.90 19.03 -31.49
N ASN A 400 0.73 18.41 -31.34
CA ASN A 400 -0.55 19.01 -31.73
C ASN A 400 -0.91 20.25 -30.91
N LEU A 401 -0.41 20.33 -29.65
CA LEU A 401 -0.56 21.49 -28.76
C LEU A 401 0.51 22.55 -28.95
N GLY A 402 1.43 22.36 -29.92
CA GLY A 402 2.48 23.33 -30.29
C GLY A 402 3.71 23.32 -29.37
N PHE A 403 3.91 22.25 -28.55
CA PHE A 403 5.13 22.12 -27.75
C PHE A 403 6.32 21.72 -28.60
N GLU A 404 7.42 22.46 -28.45
CA GLU A 404 8.74 22.06 -28.95
C GLU A 404 9.45 21.26 -27.86
N VAL A 405 9.78 19.98 -28.14
CA VAL A 405 10.50 19.09 -27.21
C VAL A 405 11.96 19.03 -27.64
N SER A 406 12.88 19.41 -26.75
CA SER A 406 14.32 19.50 -27.04
C SER A 406 15.18 18.89 -25.94
N GLN A 407 16.41 18.48 -26.32
CA GLN A 407 17.47 18.06 -25.40
C GLN A 407 18.65 19.03 -25.55
N PRO A 408 19.40 19.35 -24.46
CA PRO A 408 20.57 20.21 -24.55
C PRO A 408 21.64 19.60 -25.44
N GLU A 409 22.21 20.39 -26.36
CA GLU A 409 23.21 19.94 -27.33
C GLU A 409 24.58 19.60 -26.71
N ASN A 410 24.88 20.11 -25.52
CA ASN A 410 26.23 20.06 -24.91
C ASN A 410 26.44 18.93 -23.89
N ARG A 411 25.69 17.82 -23.95
CA ARG A 411 25.90 16.69 -23.02
C ARG A 411 26.31 15.41 -23.74
N ASP A 412 27.20 14.63 -23.11
CA ASP A 412 27.76 13.36 -23.60
C ASP A 412 26.70 12.27 -23.82
N LYS A 413 25.48 12.46 -23.38
CA LYS A 413 24.37 11.50 -23.45
C LYS A 413 23.21 12.08 -24.24
N LYS A 414 22.92 11.49 -25.39
CA LYS A 414 21.72 11.76 -26.18
C LYS A 414 20.73 10.62 -26.01
N TYR A 415 19.52 10.91 -25.57
CA TYR A 415 18.47 9.92 -25.33
C TYR A 415 17.61 9.73 -26.59
N PHE A 416 17.27 8.47 -26.86
CA PHE A 416 16.30 8.12 -27.88
C PHE A 416 14.89 8.53 -27.43
N VAL A 417 14.21 9.37 -28.20
CA VAL A 417 12.83 9.78 -28.00
C VAL A 417 11.98 9.25 -29.14
N GLY A 418 11.48 8.03 -29.00
CA GLY A 418 10.68 7.36 -30.02
C GLY A 418 9.88 6.20 -29.45
N LYS A 419 8.92 5.69 -30.22
CA LYS A 419 8.05 4.60 -29.78
C LYS A 419 8.83 3.28 -29.72
N ALA A 420 8.76 2.62 -28.56
CA ALA A 420 9.21 1.24 -28.41
C ALA A 420 8.03 0.28 -28.64
N VAL A 421 8.21 -0.78 -29.41
CA VAL A 421 7.18 -1.76 -29.77
C VAL A 421 7.70 -3.17 -29.59
N ILE A 422 6.89 -4.05 -28.98
CA ILE A 422 7.14 -5.49 -28.91
C ILE A 422 6.04 -6.22 -29.67
N GLU A 423 6.45 -7.12 -30.57
CA GLU A 423 5.55 -8.06 -31.25
C GLU A 423 5.95 -9.47 -30.83
N LEU A 424 5.01 -10.26 -30.30
CA LEU A 424 5.22 -11.63 -29.85
C LEU A 424 4.46 -12.59 -30.78
N GLU A 425 5.17 -13.54 -31.39
CA GLU A 425 4.59 -14.68 -32.09
C GLU A 425 4.74 -15.91 -31.21
N VAL A 426 3.60 -16.56 -30.88
CA VAL A 426 3.54 -17.71 -30.01
C VAL A 426 3.23 -18.97 -30.81
N LYS A 427 4.14 -19.93 -30.79
CA LYS A 427 3.96 -21.24 -31.44
C LYS A 427 3.79 -22.33 -30.40
N GLU A 428 2.77 -23.18 -30.62
CA GLU A 428 2.44 -24.28 -29.73
C GLU A 428 3.33 -25.49 -29.96
N ASN A 429 3.95 -26.02 -28.89
CA ASN A 429 4.54 -27.34 -28.80
C ASN A 429 3.72 -28.24 -27.86
N ILE A 430 4.15 -29.48 -27.66
CA ILE A 430 3.39 -30.43 -26.83
C ILE A 430 3.16 -29.92 -25.40
N ASP A 431 4.22 -29.44 -24.74
CA ASP A 431 4.20 -29.04 -23.33
C ASP A 431 4.55 -27.58 -23.08
N TRP A 432 4.96 -26.81 -24.09
CA TRP A 432 5.40 -25.42 -23.98
C TRP A 432 5.02 -24.58 -25.20
N PHE A 433 5.24 -23.28 -25.09
CA PHE A 433 5.16 -22.31 -26.17
C PHE A 433 6.54 -21.78 -26.51
N ASP A 434 6.88 -21.77 -27.81
CA ASP A 434 8.01 -21.03 -28.30
C ASP A 434 7.61 -19.58 -28.53
N ILE A 435 8.34 -18.65 -27.92
CA ILE A 435 8.08 -17.22 -28.06
C ILE A 435 9.12 -16.62 -29.02
N HIS A 436 8.63 -16.12 -30.13
CA HIS A 436 9.43 -15.31 -31.04
C HIS A 436 9.07 -13.83 -30.84
N ALA A 437 10.03 -13.03 -30.38
CA ALA A 437 9.79 -11.61 -30.11
C ALA A 437 10.60 -10.74 -31.07
N LYS A 438 9.91 -9.74 -31.67
CA LYS A 438 10.52 -8.64 -32.39
C LYS A 438 10.38 -7.37 -31.57
N ILE A 439 11.50 -6.79 -31.20
CA ILE A 439 11.55 -5.63 -30.31
C ILE A 439 12.18 -4.49 -31.07
N ARG A 440 11.41 -3.40 -31.26
CA ARG A 440 11.87 -2.26 -32.06
C ARG A 440 11.83 -0.97 -31.24
N PHE A 441 12.90 -0.19 -31.36
CA PHE A 441 13.02 1.18 -30.92
C PHE A 441 13.15 2.07 -32.15
N GLY A 442 12.04 2.60 -32.68
CA GLY A 442 11.99 3.23 -33.98
C GLY A 442 12.35 2.25 -35.08
N GLU A 443 13.45 2.51 -35.78
CA GLU A 443 13.98 1.66 -36.83
C GLU A 443 14.96 0.57 -36.34
N TYR A 444 15.38 0.64 -35.04
CA TYR A 444 16.35 -0.28 -34.48
C TYR A 444 15.69 -1.51 -33.86
N GLU A 445 16.13 -2.70 -34.24
CA GLU A 445 15.67 -3.97 -33.69
C GLU A 445 16.70 -4.50 -32.67
N ILE A 446 16.24 -4.95 -31.50
CA ILE A 446 17.05 -5.61 -30.48
C ILE A 446 16.59 -7.06 -30.28
N SER A 447 17.53 -7.95 -29.91
CA SER A 447 17.20 -9.33 -29.63
C SER A 447 16.44 -9.50 -28.31
N PHE A 448 15.54 -10.49 -28.27
CA PHE A 448 14.81 -10.85 -27.07
C PHE A 448 15.75 -11.24 -25.89
N LYS A 449 16.88 -11.92 -26.23
CA LYS A 449 17.92 -12.28 -25.25
C LYS A 449 18.54 -11.06 -24.60
N GLU A 450 18.77 -10.01 -25.36
CA GLU A 450 19.37 -8.77 -24.89
C GLU A 450 18.39 -8.03 -23.98
N LEU A 451 17.13 -7.88 -24.39
CA LEU A 451 16.08 -7.31 -23.54
C LEU A 451 15.91 -8.09 -22.23
N ARG A 452 15.85 -9.43 -22.29
CA ARG A 452 15.77 -10.29 -21.09
C ARG A 452 16.92 -10.02 -20.12
N LYS A 453 18.16 -9.96 -20.62
CA LYS A 453 19.36 -9.68 -19.82
C LYS A 453 19.29 -8.32 -19.14
N LEU A 454 18.78 -7.31 -19.84
CA LEU A 454 18.61 -5.95 -19.31
C LEU A 454 17.52 -5.91 -18.23
N ILE A 455 16.35 -6.48 -18.49
CA ILE A 455 15.22 -6.50 -17.54
C ILE A 455 15.55 -7.30 -16.26
N LEU A 456 16.13 -8.48 -16.38
CA LEU A 456 16.53 -9.29 -15.22
C LEU A 456 17.61 -8.63 -14.37
N LYS A 457 18.51 -7.84 -14.99
CA LYS A 457 19.51 -7.02 -14.30
C LYS A 457 18.96 -5.68 -13.79
N LYS A 458 17.69 -5.39 -14.03
CA LYS A 458 17.04 -4.11 -13.73
C LYS A 458 17.77 -2.90 -14.32
N LYS A 459 18.43 -3.10 -15.49
CA LYS A 459 19.05 -2.01 -16.22
C LYS A 459 18.00 -1.28 -17.04
N VAL A 460 17.85 0.01 -16.78
CA VAL A 460 16.86 0.88 -17.44
C VAL A 460 17.39 1.42 -18.77
N GLU A 461 18.72 1.57 -18.91
CA GLU A 461 19.40 2.19 -20.05
C GLU A 461 20.15 1.17 -20.86
N PHE A 462 20.10 1.32 -22.19
CA PHE A 462 21.00 0.63 -23.10
C PHE A 462 21.30 1.50 -24.34
N LYS A 463 22.48 1.28 -24.95
CA LYS A 463 22.95 2.06 -26.09
C LYS A 463 22.50 1.45 -27.39
N LEU A 464 21.80 2.25 -28.22
CA LEU A 464 21.42 1.87 -29.59
C LEU A 464 22.63 1.90 -30.54
N PRO A 465 22.56 1.25 -31.74
CA PRO A 465 23.64 1.27 -32.70
C PRO A 465 24.07 2.65 -33.23
N ASN A 466 23.17 3.63 -33.21
CA ASN A 466 23.45 5.03 -33.55
C ASN A 466 24.10 5.83 -32.42
N GLY A 467 24.35 5.22 -31.27
CA GLY A 467 24.96 5.87 -30.11
C GLY A 467 23.97 6.52 -29.14
N GLU A 468 22.69 6.65 -29.46
CA GLU A 468 21.65 7.14 -28.57
C GLU A 468 21.37 6.15 -27.46
N ILE A 469 20.94 6.66 -26.30
CA ILE A 469 20.57 5.83 -25.15
C ILE A 469 19.05 5.64 -25.15
N ALA A 470 18.62 4.40 -25.33
CA ALA A 470 17.21 4.03 -25.18
C ALA A 470 16.90 3.68 -23.73
N ILE A 471 15.71 4.08 -23.29
CA ILE A 471 15.18 3.78 -21.95
C ILE A 471 14.11 2.71 -22.08
N ILE A 472 14.23 1.63 -21.29
CA ILE A 472 13.23 0.57 -21.23
C ILE A 472 12.02 1.13 -20.46
N PRO A 473 10.80 1.08 -21.05
CA PRO A 473 9.58 1.56 -20.40
C PRO A 473 9.36 0.85 -19.05
N GLU A 474 8.91 1.58 -18.05
CA GLU A 474 8.68 1.03 -16.69
C GLU A 474 7.68 -0.14 -16.73
N ALA A 475 6.61 -0.03 -17.51
CA ALA A 475 5.65 -1.10 -17.71
C ALA A 475 6.30 -2.39 -18.27
N TRP A 476 7.37 -2.26 -19.08
CA TRP A 476 8.12 -3.41 -19.55
C TRP A 476 8.95 -4.06 -18.45
N LEU A 477 9.60 -3.26 -17.60
CA LEU A 477 10.39 -3.78 -16.47
C LEU A 477 9.51 -4.59 -15.51
N GLN A 478 8.28 -4.14 -15.26
CA GLN A 478 7.34 -4.82 -14.36
C GLN A 478 6.71 -6.05 -15.02
N LYS A 479 6.10 -5.90 -16.19
CA LYS A 479 5.30 -6.95 -16.82
C LYS A 479 6.15 -8.03 -17.51
N PHE A 480 7.20 -7.63 -18.24
CA PHE A 480 8.10 -8.62 -18.86
C PHE A 480 9.06 -9.23 -17.83
N GLY A 481 9.32 -8.59 -16.69
CA GLY A 481 10.07 -9.18 -15.60
C GLY A 481 9.47 -10.50 -15.13
N ASP A 482 8.15 -10.55 -15.00
CA ASP A 482 7.41 -11.77 -14.62
C ASP A 482 7.52 -12.85 -15.72
N LEU A 483 7.31 -12.46 -16.98
CA LEU A 483 7.44 -13.38 -18.13
C LEU A 483 8.84 -14.01 -18.19
N PHE A 484 9.88 -13.19 -18.02
CA PHE A 484 11.28 -13.66 -18.06
C PHE A 484 11.69 -14.48 -16.84
N ALA A 485 11.14 -14.17 -15.65
CA ALA A 485 11.39 -14.95 -14.45
C ALA A 485 10.77 -16.35 -14.52
N MET A 486 9.66 -16.49 -15.28
CA MET A 486 8.94 -17.76 -15.46
C MET A 486 9.33 -18.51 -16.77
N SER A 487 10.07 -17.86 -17.67
CA SER A 487 10.55 -18.50 -18.91
C SER A 487 11.83 -19.30 -18.65
N GLU A 488 11.89 -20.53 -19.15
CA GLU A 488 13.06 -21.39 -19.16
C GLU A 488 13.79 -21.28 -20.52
N THR A 489 15.09 -21.54 -20.54
CA THR A 489 15.86 -21.71 -21.80
C THR A 489 16.10 -23.17 -22.03
N HIS A 490 15.64 -23.75 -23.13
CA HIS A 490 15.85 -25.14 -23.49
C HIS A 490 16.91 -25.27 -24.60
N GLY A 491 17.97 -26.04 -24.32
CA GLY A 491 19.00 -26.45 -25.27
C GLY A 491 19.88 -25.35 -25.86
N ASP A 492 20.72 -25.71 -26.85
CA ASP A 492 21.71 -24.82 -27.52
C ASP A 492 21.12 -23.64 -28.33
N HIS A 493 19.81 -23.59 -28.49
CA HIS A 493 19.13 -22.57 -29.30
C HIS A 493 18.64 -21.34 -28.53
N GLU A 494 18.97 -21.20 -27.23
CA GLU A 494 18.74 -19.98 -26.42
C GLU A 494 17.38 -19.28 -26.61
N LYS A 495 16.35 -19.99 -27.15
CA LYS A 495 15.00 -19.42 -27.30
C LYS A 495 14.25 -19.52 -26.00
N PRO A 496 13.58 -18.47 -25.55
CA PRO A 496 12.75 -18.53 -24.37
C PRO A 496 11.53 -19.41 -24.65
N VAL A 497 11.31 -20.32 -23.73
CA VAL A 497 10.20 -21.26 -23.73
C VAL A 497 9.29 -20.93 -22.57
N LEU A 498 8.00 -20.81 -22.83
CA LEU A 498 6.99 -20.57 -21.83
C LEU A 498 6.12 -21.82 -21.69
N LYS A 499 5.98 -22.34 -20.47
CA LYS A 499 5.07 -23.48 -20.21
C LYS A 499 3.61 -23.08 -20.45
N LYS A 500 2.78 -24.03 -20.91
CA LYS A 500 1.38 -23.78 -21.31
C LYS A 500 0.54 -23.09 -20.24
N HIS A 501 0.79 -23.38 -18.97
CA HIS A 501 0.07 -22.79 -17.87
C HIS A 501 0.36 -21.27 -17.64
N HIS A 502 1.37 -20.71 -18.30
CA HIS A 502 1.67 -19.28 -18.23
C HIS A 502 0.98 -18.44 -19.32
N ILE A 503 0.05 -18.99 -20.10
CA ILE A 503 -0.61 -18.29 -21.20
C ILE A 503 -1.30 -17.00 -20.77
N ASN A 504 -1.76 -16.91 -19.54
CA ASN A 504 -2.39 -15.69 -18.98
C ASN A 504 -1.43 -14.50 -18.93
N LEU A 505 -0.11 -14.71 -18.81
CA LEU A 505 0.87 -13.61 -18.87
C LEU A 505 0.87 -12.94 -20.24
N LEU A 506 0.65 -13.71 -21.32
CA LEU A 506 0.54 -13.17 -22.68
C LEU A 506 -0.72 -12.31 -22.83
N ARG A 507 -1.82 -12.69 -22.18
CA ARG A 507 -3.07 -11.90 -22.15
C ARG A 507 -2.87 -10.56 -21.44
N GLU A 508 -2.20 -10.55 -20.31
CA GLU A 508 -1.91 -9.30 -19.58
C GLU A 508 -1.05 -8.33 -20.38
N LEU A 509 -0.13 -8.85 -21.23
CA LEU A 509 0.68 -8.03 -22.11
C LEU A 509 -0.14 -7.44 -23.28
N GLU A 510 -1.09 -8.21 -23.82
CA GLU A 510 -1.98 -7.78 -24.90
C GLU A 510 -3.03 -6.77 -24.42
N GLU A 511 -3.72 -7.05 -23.32
CA GLU A 511 -4.71 -6.15 -22.71
C GLU A 511 -4.09 -4.83 -22.22
N GLY A 512 -2.83 -4.87 -21.76
CA GLY A 512 -2.05 -3.70 -21.36
C GLY A 512 -1.47 -2.90 -22.55
N ASN A 513 -1.74 -3.28 -23.81
CA ASN A 513 -1.13 -2.69 -25.01
C ASN A 513 0.41 -2.68 -25.02
N LEU A 514 1.04 -3.60 -24.29
CA LEU A 514 2.49 -3.69 -24.13
C LEU A 514 3.15 -4.52 -25.24
N ALA A 515 2.41 -5.48 -25.79
CA ALA A 515 2.84 -6.29 -26.92
C ALA A 515 1.66 -6.64 -27.84
N LYS A 516 1.93 -6.79 -29.13
CA LYS A 516 1.02 -7.43 -30.08
C LYS A 516 1.28 -8.91 -30.05
N VAL A 517 0.29 -9.72 -29.66
CA VAL A 517 0.42 -11.18 -29.53
C VAL A 517 -0.28 -11.88 -30.69
N HIS A 518 0.48 -12.65 -31.48
CA HIS A 518 -0.03 -13.48 -32.55
C HIS A 518 -0.06 -14.94 -32.11
N MET A 519 -1.27 -15.52 -32.00
CA MET A 519 -1.46 -16.93 -31.62
C MET A 519 -2.65 -17.56 -32.34
N SER A 520 -2.69 -18.92 -32.35
CA SER A 520 -3.80 -19.66 -32.94
C SER A 520 -5.11 -19.49 -32.15
N GLU A 521 -6.25 -19.72 -32.81
CA GLU A 521 -7.58 -19.66 -32.17
C GLU A 521 -7.71 -20.68 -31.03
N ARG A 522 -7.12 -21.86 -31.18
CA ARG A 522 -7.05 -22.87 -30.11
C ARG A 522 -6.37 -22.34 -28.86
N LEU A 523 -5.28 -21.60 -29.00
CA LEU A 523 -4.55 -20.98 -27.90
C LEU A 523 -5.33 -19.81 -27.27
N ARG A 524 -6.09 -19.07 -28.08
CA ARG A 524 -6.99 -18.03 -27.56
C ARG A 524 -8.09 -18.61 -26.68
N ASN A 525 -8.65 -19.76 -27.07
CA ASN A 525 -9.64 -20.49 -26.26
C ASN A 525 -9.04 -20.99 -24.95
N LEU A 526 -7.79 -21.43 -24.92
CA LEU A 526 -7.06 -21.75 -23.70
C LEU A 526 -6.82 -20.49 -22.82
N GLN A 527 -6.46 -19.38 -23.44
CA GLN A 527 -6.19 -18.13 -22.75
C GLN A 527 -7.42 -17.56 -22.01
N SER A 528 -8.59 -17.66 -22.62
CA SER A 528 -9.82 -17.13 -22.02
C SER A 528 -10.46 -18.10 -21.03
N PHE A 529 -10.04 -19.39 -20.98
CA PHE A 529 -10.74 -20.49 -20.29
C PHE A 529 -12.26 -20.46 -20.57
N SER A 530 -12.66 -19.85 -21.70
CA SER A 530 -14.04 -19.76 -22.15
C SER A 530 -14.31 -20.92 -23.13
N GLY A 531 -15.54 -21.40 -23.15
CA GLY A 531 -15.95 -22.46 -24.08
C GLY A 531 -15.50 -23.87 -23.64
N ILE A 532 -15.52 -24.15 -22.31
CA ILE A 532 -15.43 -25.55 -21.84
C ILE A 532 -16.60 -26.32 -22.47
N LYS A 533 -16.26 -27.27 -23.36
CA LYS A 533 -17.25 -28.10 -24.05
C LYS A 533 -18.00 -28.97 -23.09
N ASP A 534 -19.22 -29.35 -23.44
CA ASP A 534 -19.93 -30.42 -22.73
C ASP A 534 -19.42 -31.74 -23.26
N TYR A 535 -18.56 -32.40 -22.48
CA TYR A 535 -18.03 -33.71 -22.82
C TYR A 535 -19.03 -34.79 -22.42
N PRO A 536 -19.30 -35.78 -23.27
CA PRO A 536 -20.14 -36.92 -22.91
C PRO A 536 -19.54 -37.69 -21.72
N LEU A 537 -20.41 -38.28 -20.89
CA LEU A 537 -19.95 -39.20 -19.85
C LEU A 537 -19.42 -40.48 -20.50
N PRO A 538 -18.46 -41.16 -19.82
CA PRO A 538 -17.98 -42.45 -20.30
C PRO A 538 -19.15 -43.47 -20.38
N GLU A 539 -19.16 -44.33 -21.37
CA GLU A 539 -20.22 -45.30 -21.58
C GLU A 539 -20.32 -46.33 -20.44
N LYS A 540 -19.19 -46.66 -19.82
CA LYS A 540 -19.07 -47.63 -18.73
C LYS A 540 -19.06 -46.99 -17.34
N PHE A 541 -19.49 -45.72 -17.26
CA PHE A 541 -19.70 -45.04 -15.99
C PHE A 541 -21.12 -45.33 -15.49
N GLU A 542 -21.21 -45.97 -14.31
CA GLU A 542 -22.48 -46.29 -13.67
C GLU A 542 -22.91 -45.16 -12.71
N GLY A 543 -23.99 -44.46 -13.04
CA GLY A 543 -24.56 -43.42 -12.22
C GLY A 543 -24.80 -42.11 -12.96
N THR A 544 -25.36 -41.14 -12.25
CA THR A 544 -25.68 -39.82 -12.79
C THR A 544 -24.91 -38.76 -12.05
N LEU A 545 -24.18 -37.93 -12.77
CA LEU A 545 -23.52 -36.75 -12.19
C LEU A 545 -24.54 -35.62 -12.03
N ARG A 546 -24.55 -34.97 -10.90
CA ARG A 546 -25.29 -33.71 -10.69
C ARG A 546 -24.78 -32.63 -11.64
N PRO A 547 -25.57 -31.55 -11.96
CA PRO A 547 -25.15 -30.53 -12.92
C PRO A 547 -23.78 -29.95 -12.61
N TYR A 548 -23.51 -29.59 -11.35
CA TYR A 548 -22.21 -29.06 -10.95
C TYR A 548 -21.08 -30.12 -11.03
N GLN A 549 -21.34 -31.38 -10.74
CA GLN A 549 -20.36 -32.47 -10.89
C GLN A 549 -20.02 -32.67 -12.36
N LYS A 550 -21.03 -32.61 -13.25
CA LYS A 550 -20.83 -32.66 -14.69
C LYS A 550 -19.96 -31.48 -15.18
N ALA A 551 -20.25 -30.27 -14.70
CA ALA A 551 -19.40 -29.10 -14.98
C ALA A 551 -17.95 -29.32 -14.49
N GLY A 552 -17.76 -29.95 -13.32
CA GLY A 552 -16.41 -30.28 -12.81
C GLY A 552 -15.72 -31.34 -13.65
N TYR A 553 -16.45 -32.39 -14.09
CA TYR A 553 -15.94 -33.37 -15.04
C TYR A 553 -15.53 -32.71 -16.37
N ASN A 554 -16.36 -31.82 -16.92
CA ASN A 554 -16.03 -31.09 -18.14
C ASN A 554 -14.75 -30.22 -17.96
N TRP A 555 -14.58 -29.56 -16.80
CA TRP A 555 -13.36 -28.81 -16.49
C TRP A 555 -12.13 -29.75 -16.39
N LEU A 556 -12.24 -30.89 -15.75
CA LEU A 556 -11.16 -31.89 -15.69
C LEU A 556 -10.80 -32.40 -17.09
N ARG A 557 -11.78 -32.64 -17.96
CA ARG A 557 -11.58 -33.06 -19.38
C ARG A 557 -10.90 -31.94 -20.19
N PHE A 558 -11.29 -30.72 -19.95
CA PHE A 558 -10.63 -29.54 -20.56
C PHE A 558 -9.14 -29.46 -20.17
N LEU A 559 -8.83 -29.57 -18.88
CA LEU A 559 -7.42 -29.60 -18.44
C LEU A 559 -6.63 -30.75 -19.07
N ASN A 560 -7.24 -31.93 -19.17
CA ASN A 560 -6.65 -33.09 -19.82
C ASN A 560 -6.34 -32.85 -21.30
N GLU A 561 -7.24 -32.19 -22.05
CA GLU A 561 -7.03 -31.87 -23.48
C GLU A 561 -5.81 -30.97 -23.70
N PHE A 562 -5.53 -30.04 -22.76
CA PHE A 562 -4.42 -29.11 -22.85
C PHE A 562 -3.17 -29.54 -22.07
N HIS A 563 -3.12 -30.74 -21.51
CA HIS A 563 -2.01 -31.25 -20.70
C HIS A 563 -1.72 -30.39 -19.45
N LEU A 564 -2.76 -29.88 -18.82
CA LEU A 564 -2.69 -29.06 -17.63
C LEU A 564 -3.08 -29.83 -16.37
N GLY A 565 -2.39 -29.58 -15.25
CA GLY A 565 -2.78 -30.06 -13.95
C GLY A 565 -3.83 -29.16 -13.30
N GLY A 566 -4.61 -29.74 -12.37
CA GLY A 566 -5.68 -29.01 -11.68
C GLY A 566 -5.83 -29.35 -10.21
N CYS A 567 -6.47 -28.45 -9.47
CA CYS A 567 -6.86 -28.62 -8.09
C CYS A 567 -8.38 -28.57 -7.97
N LEU A 568 -9.01 -29.73 -7.74
CA LEU A 568 -10.45 -29.79 -7.45
C LEU A 568 -10.67 -29.56 -5.96
N ALA A 569 -11.02 -28.32 -5.63
CA ALA A 569 -11.09 -27.79 -4.27
C ALA A 569 -12.54 -27.64 -3.75
N ASP A 570 -13.47 -28.45 -4.27
CA ASP A 570 -14.86 -28.46 -3.83
C ASP A 570 -14.99 -28.81 -2.34
N ASP A 571 -15.99 -28.23 -1.68
CA ASP A 571 -16.32 -28.58 -0.30
C ASP A 571 -16.44 -30.09 -0.09
N MET A 572 -16.14 -30.57 1.13
CA MET A 572 -16.27 -31.98 1.47
C MET A 572 -17.70 -32.46 1.24
N GLY A 573 -17.81 -33.66 0.69
CA GLY A 573 -19.12 -34.30 0.41
C GLY A 573 -19.79 -33.87 -0.90
N LEU A 574 -19.17 -33.02 -1.72
CA LEU A 574 -19.67 -32.65 -3.06
C LEU A 574 -19.33 -33.66 -4.16
N GLY A 575 -18.68 -34.79 -3.83
CA GLY A 575 -18.43 -35.88 -4.79
C GLY A 575 -17.19 -35.66 -5.67
N LYS A 576 -16.08 -35.19 -5.08
CA LYS A 576 -14.77 -35.11 -5.77
C LYS A 576 -14.32 -36.45 -6.33
N THR A 577 -14.51 -37.53 -5.55
CA THR A 577 -14.19 -38.91 -5.93
C THR A 577 -14.92 -39.33 -7.19
N VAL A 578 -16.24 -39.12 -7.25
CA VAL A 578 -17.05 -39.57 -8.42
C VAL A 578 -16.69 -38.78 -9.69
N GLN A 579 -16.40 -37.48 -9.59
CA GLN A 579 -15.94 -36.67 -10.72
C GLN A 579 -14.59 -37.17 -11.25
N THR A 580 -13.69 -37.55 -10.33
CA THR A 580 -12.37 -38.09 -10.66
C THR A 580 -12.47 -39.50 -11.27
N LEU A 581 -13.32 -40.35 -10.73
CA LEU A 581 -13.57 -41.68 -11.29
C LEU A 581 -14.15 -41.60 -12.71
N ALA A 582 -15.09 -40.70 -12.97
CA ALA A 582 -15.61 -40.44 -14.31
C ALA A 582 -14.50 -40.03 -15.29
N LEU A 583 -13.55 -39.19 -14.86
CA LEU A 583 -12.37 -38.82 -15.65
C LEU A 583 -11.49 -40.03 -15.96
N LEU A 584 -11.17 -40.87 -14.95
CA LEU A 584 -10.31 -42.05 -15.13
C LEU A 584 -10.98 -43.11 -16.06
N GLN A 585 -12.30 -43.29 -15.94
CA GLN A 585 -13.07 -44.16 -16.85
C GLN A 585 -13.03 -43.62 -18.28
N ALA A 586 -13.19 -42.32 -18.48
CA ALA A 586 -13.08 -41.68 -19.79
C ALA A 586 -11.67 -41.81 -20.41
N GLU A 587 -10.64 -41.80 -19.61
CA GLU A 587 -9.27 -42.03 -20.10
C GLU A 587 -9.09 -43.50 -20.53
N LYS A 588 -9.59 -44.42 -19.75
CA LYS A 588 -9.55 -45.86 -20.12
C LYS A 588 -10.25 -46.14 -21.46
N GLU A 589 -11.43 -45.56 -21.68
CA GLU A 589 -12.21 -45.74 -22.92
C GLU A 589 -11.53 -45.15 -24.15
N LYS A 590 -10.62 -44.22 -24.01
CA LYS A 590 -9.78 -43.73 -25.14
C LYS A 590 -8.75 -44.74 -25.64
N GLY A 591 -8.58 -45.86 -24.97
CA GLY A 591 -7.76 -46.99 -25.44
C GLY A 591 -6.24 -46.81 -25.32
N LYS A 592 -5.76 -45.72 -24.79
CA LYS A 592 -4.32 -45.39 -24.60
C LYS A 592 -3.94 -45.02 -23.15
N ALA A 593 -4.83 -45.34 -22.19
CA ALA A 593 -4.58 -44.95 -20.80
C ALA A 593 -3.59 -45.92 -20.15
N GLY A 594 -2.50 -45.38 -19.62
CA GLY A 594 -1.63 -46.10 -18.69
C GLY A 594 -2.20 -46.11 -17.29
N THR A 595 -1.54 -46.82 -16.37
CA THR A 595 -1.90 -46.88 -14.95
C THR A 595 -1.91 -45.52 -14.27
N SER A 596 -2.90 -45.21 -13.50
CA SER A 596 -3.01 -43.99 -12.66
C SER A 596 -2.72 -44.32 -11.20
N LEU A 597 -1.94 -43.47 -10.51
CA LEU A 597 -1.58 -43.59 -9.10
C LEU A 597 -2.41 -42.62 -8.28
N LEU A 598 -3.15 -43.10 -7.30
CA LEU A 598 -3.90 -42.30 -6.34
C LEU A 598 -3.26 -42.42 -4.96
N ILE A 599 -2.83 -41.28 -4.45
CA ILE A 599 -2.13 -41.15 -3.17
C ILE A 599 -3.04 -40.41 -2.19
N MET A 600 -3.30 -41.02 -1.07
CA MET A 600 -4.26 -40.54 -0.08
C MET A 600 -3.90 -40.93 1.35
N PRO A 601 -4.51 -40.37 2.37
CA PRO A 601 -4.47 -40.92 3.71
C PRO A 601 -4.99 -42.38 3.73
N THR A 602 -4.34 -43.26 4.51
CA THR A 602 -4.66 -44.72 4.54
C THR A 602 -6.15 -45.01 4.77
N SER A 603 -6.81 -44.17 5.57
CA SER A 603 -8.22 -44.30 5.91
C SER A 603 -9.20 -44.03 4.76
N LEU A 604 -8.74 -43.36 3.68
CA LEU A 604 -9.58 -43.08 2.51
C LEU A 604 -9.54 -44.19 1.47
N ILE A 605 -8.55 -45.07 1.50
CA ILE A 605 -8.33 -46.12 0.49
C ILE A 605 -9.56 -46.99 0.31
N TYR A 606 -10.13 -47.46 1.42
CA TYR A 606 -11.34 -48.24 1.37
C TYR A 606 -12.54 -47.52 0.72
N ASN A 607 -12.70 -46.23 1.02
CA ASN A 607 -13.78 -45.45 0.43
C ASN A 607 -13.63 -45.32 -1.10
N TRP A 608 -12.39 -45.12 -1.56
CA TRP A 608 -12.09 -45.09 -2.99
C TRP A 608 -12.37 -46.46 -3.69
N GLU A 609 -12.02 -47.56 -3.03
CA GLU A 609 -12.34 -48.91 -3.56
C GLU A 609 -13.86 -49.10 -3.71
N MET A 610 -14.62 -48.73 -2.69
CA MET A 610 -16.09 -48.89 -2.72
C MET A 610 -16.73 -47.98 -3.77
N GLU A 611 -16.29 -46.73 -3.91
CA GLU A 611 -16.82 -45.81 -4.90
C GLU A 611 -16.41 -46.23 -6.33
N ALA A 612 -15.17 -46.75 -6.52
CA ALA A 612 -14.72 -47.28 -7.81
C ALA A 612 -15.56 -48.49 -8.22
N ALA A 613 -15.79 -49.43 -7.30
CA ALA A 613 -16.63 -50.62 -7.56
C ALA A 613 -18.10 -50.25 -7.88
N LYS A 614 -18.58 -49.12 -7.31
CA LYS A 614 -19.96 -48.68 -7.52
C LYS A 614 -20.16 -47.90 -8.83
N PHE A 615 -19.24 -46.96 -9.17
CA PHE A 615 -19.42 -46.02 -10.29
C PHE A 615 -18.63 -46.42 -11.54
N THR A 616 -17.55 -47.18 -11.37
CA THR A 616 -16.64 -47.57 -12.48
C THR A 616 -16.16 -49.03 -12.31
N PRO A 617 -17.10 -50.00 -12.29
CA PRO A 617 -16.76 -51.39 -12.00
C PRO A 617 -15.77 -52.03 -12.98
N GLU A 618 -15.64 -51.46 -14.19
CA GLU A 618 -14.68 -51.96 -15.17
C GLU A 618 -13.21 -51.50 -14.89
N LEU A 619 -12.99 -50.47 -14.02
CA LEU A 619 -11.65 -50.10 -13.66
C LEU A 619 -10.97 -51.18 -12.79
N LYS A 620 -9.86 -51.69 -13.26
CA LYS A 620 -9.04 -52.63 -12.48
C LYS A 620 -8.25 -51.87 -11.42
N VAL A 621 -8.65 -52.04 -10.17
CA VAL A 621 -8.06 -51.32 -9.04
C VAL A 621 -7.08 -52.24 -8.28
N LEU A 622 -5.90 -51.74 -8.00
CA LEU A 622 -4.91 -52.39 -7.11
C LEU A 622 -4.75 -51.58 -5.82
N THR A 623 -4.97 -52.18 -4.69
CA THR A 623 -4.62 -51.60 -3.39
C THR A 623 -3.20 -51.98 -3.00
N TYR A 624 -2.31 -50.97 -3.04
CA TYR A 624 -0.88 -51.14 -2.71
C TYR A 624 -0.60 -50.58 -1.31
N THR A 625 -0.81 -51.43 -0.30
CA THR A 625 -0.70 -51.07 1.14
C THR A 625 -0.11 -52.25 1.97
N GLY A 626 0.15 -51.96 3.23
CA GLY A 626 0.66 -52.91 4.19
C GLY A 626 2.17 -53.15 4.18
N THR A 627 2.66 -53.89 5.17
CA THR A 627 4.09 -54.14 5.37
C THR A 627 4.61 -55.25 4.45
N LEU A 628 3.76 -56.21 4.10
CA LEU A 628 4.06 -57.40 3.24
C LEU A 628 3.66 -57.16 1.77
N ARG A 629 3.49 -55.91 1.35
CA ARG A 629 3.08 -55.58 -0.04
C ARG A 629 4.12 -56.08 -1.05
N ASN A 630 3.63 -56.56 -2.17
CA ASN A 630 4.48 -57.00 -3.26
C ASN A 630 5.07 -55.77 -4.00
N LYS A 631 6.40 -55.61 -4.00
CA LYS A 631 7.15 -54.51 -4.56
C LYS A 631 7.47 -54.64 -6.05
N ASP A 632 6.91 -55.60 -6.74
CA ASP A 632 7.06 -55.77 -8.18
C ASP A 632 6.20 -54.74 -8.95
N ILE A 633 6.86 -53.69 -9.47
CA ILE A 633 6.23 -52.61 -10.23
C ILE A 633 5.70 -53.03 -11.61
N SER A 634 6.21 -54.17 -12.16
CA SER A 634 5.74 -54.65 -13.46
C SER A 634 4.25 -55.00 -13.43
N ARG A 635 3.73 -55.32 -12.25
CA ARG A 635 2.31 -55.58 -12.01
C ARG A 635 1.42 -54.36 -12.21
N PHE A 636 1.94 -53.18 -12.02
CA PHE A 636 1.15 -51.92 -12.11
C PHE A 636 0.50 -51.79 -13.51
N SER A 637 1.23 -52.15 -14.57
CA SER A 637 0.70 -52.13 -15.94
C SER A 637 -0.53 -52.98 -16.20
N LYS A 638 -0.87 -53.91 -15.29
CA LYS A 638 -2.08 -54.77 -15.37
C LYS A 638 -3.33 -54.11 -14.78
N TYR A 639 -3.17 -52.97 -14.12
CA TYR A 639 -4.22 -52.24 -13.41
C TYR A 639 -4.39 -50.85 -13.99
N ASP A 640 -5.63 -50.36 -13.99
CA ASP A 640 -5.95 -49.02 -14.44
C ASP A 640 -5.67 -47.99 -13.33
N VAL A 641 -5.87 -48.42 -12.06
CA VAL A 641 -5.70 -47.56 -10.89
C VAL A 641 -4.93 -48.29 -9.80
N VAL A 642 -3.93 -47.64 -9.22
CA VAL A 642 -3.19 -48.07 -8.03
C VAL A 642 -3.50 -47.12 -6.88
N LEU A 643 -4.11 -47.60 -5.80
CA LEU A 643 -4.41 -46.87 -4.58
C LEU A 643 -3.28 -47.09 -3.56
N THR A 644 -2.74 -46.01 -3.00
CA THR A 644 -1.69 -46.11 -1.98
C THR A 644 -1.77 -44.96 -0.97
N SER A 645 -0.96 -45.03 0.09
CA SER A 645 -0.91 -43.95 1.08
C SER A 645 0.34 -43.09 0.94
N TYR A 646 0.27 -41.84 1.44
CA TYR A 646 1.41 -40.93 1.51
C TYR A 646 2.63 -41.53 2.25
N GLY A 647 2.36 -42.32 3.32
CA GLY A 647 3.40 -43.01 4.06
C GLY A 647 4.13 -44.04 3.22
N ILE A 648 3.40 -44.84 2.46
CA ILE A 648 3.95 -45.88 1.57
C ILE A 648 4.67 -45.25 0.40
N THR A 649 4.12 -44.19 -0.19
CA THR A 649 4.77 -43.44 -1.29
C THR A 649 6.15 -42.94 -0.85
N ARG A 650 6.27 -42.40 0.37
CA ARG A 650 7.55 -41.95 0.91
C ARG A 650 8.55 -43.11 1.09
N LEU A 651 8.07 -44.28 1.53
CA LEU A 651 8.93 -45.44 1.77
C LEU A 651 9.41 -46.11 0.49
N ASP A 652 8.61 -46.07 -0.57
CA ASP A 652 8.86 -46.78 -1.84
C ASP A 652 9.06 -45.78 -3.01
N VAL A 653 9.53 -44.57 -2.75
CA VAL A 653 9.71 -43.51 -3.75
C VAL A 653 10.60 -43.96 -4.91
N GLU A 654 11.76 -44.59 -4.59
CA GLU A 654 12.69 -45.08 -5.58
C GLU A 654 12.10 -46.16 -6.52
N LEU A 655 11.10 -46.84 -6.04
CA LEU A 655 10.34 -47.82 -6.81
C LEU A 655 9.32 -47.10 -7.76
N PHE A 656 8.55 -46.18 -7.21
CA PHE A 656 7.52 -45.44 -7.99
C PHE A 656 8.15 -44.53 -9.06
N GLU A 657 9.34 -43.96 -8.85
CA GLU A 657 10.03 -43.15 -9.84
C GLU A 657 10.39 -43.89 -11.12
N LYS A 658 10.55 -45.21 -11.07
CA LYS A 658 10.85 -46.06 -12.20
C LYS A 658 9.64 -46.35 -13.09
N PHE A 659 8.44 -45.98 -12.65
CA PHE A 659 7.21 -46.17 -13.37
C PHE A 659 6.65 -44.83 -13.86
N TYR A 660 6.23 -44.76 -15.11
CA TYR A 660 5.61 -43.56 -15.68
C TYR A 660 4.08 -43.70 -15.65
N PHE A 661 3.41 -42.94 -14.79
CA PHE A 661 1.96 -43.00 -14.60
C PHE A 661 1.21 -42.15 -15.63
N ASN A 662 -0.05 -42.55 -15.93
CA ASN A 662 -0.94 -41.66 -16.68
C ASN A 662 -1.37 -40.45 -15.86
N TYR A 663 -1.96 -40.71 -14.68
CA TYR A 663 -2.26 -39.71 -13.68
C TYR A 663 -1.50 -39.96 -12.36
N ILE A 664 -1.11 -38.91 -11.67
CA ILE A 664 -0.85 -38.93 -10.23
C ILE A 664 -1.86 -38.01 -9.59
N ILE A 665 -2.72 -38.58 -8.73
CA ILE A 665 -3.81 -37.85 -8.08
C ILE A 665 -3.57 -37.89 -6.57
N LEU A 666 -3.55 -36.70 -5.95
CA LEU A 666 -3.42 -36.58 -4.50
C LEU A 666 -4.80 -36.26 -3.90
N ASP A 667 -5.30 -37.12 -3.04
CA ASP A 667 -6.48 -36.79 -2.23
C ASP A 667 -6.05 -36.29 -0.84
N GLU A 668 -6.81 -35.33 -0.30
CA GLU A 668 -6.44 -34.56 0.89
C GLU A 668 -5.03 -33.95 0.74
N SER A 669 -4.83 -33.23 -0.38
CA SER A 669 -3.51 -32.74 -0.80
C SER A 669 -2.85 -31.74 0.17
N GLN A 670 -3.56 -31.26 1.19
CA GLN A 670 -2.96 -30.49 2.28
C GLN A 670 -1.85 -31.26 3.03
N VAL A 671 -1.74 -32.58 2.86
CA VAL A 671 -0.63 -33.37 3.41
C VAL A 671 0.74 -32.92 2.87
N ILE A 672 0.79 -32.40 1.64
CA ILE A 672 2.02 -31.89 1.02
C ILE A 672 2.22 -30.37 1.18
N LYS A 673 1.49 -29.71 2.07
CA LYS A 673 1.56 -28.26 2.30
C LYS A 673 2.97 -27.74 2.64
N ASN A 674 3.75 -28.52 3.35
CA ASN A 674 5.15 -28.20 3.63
C ASN A 674 6.07 -28.77 2.53
N PRO A 675 6.61 -27.89 1.62
CA PRO A 675 7.44 -28.36 0.50
C PRO A 675 8.77 -28.99 0.94
N THR A 676 9.21 -28.76 2.19
CA THR A 676 10.46 -29.34 2.70
C THR A 676 10.26 -30.71 3.36
N SER A 677 8.99 -31.13 3.54
CA SER A 677 8.69 -32.44 4.12
C SER A 677 9.13 -33.58 3.19
N ASN A 678 9.58 -34.69 3.80
CA ASN A 678 9.98 -35.88 3.03
C ASN A 678 8.85 -36.45 2.18
N ILE A 679 7.59 -36.26 2.60
CA ILE A 679 6.40 -36.69 1.84
C ILE A 679 6.23 -35.80 0.61
N ALA A 680 6.32 -34.47 0.74
CA ALA A 680 6.17 -33.56 -0.38
C ALA A 680 7.27 -33.77 -1.43
N LYS A 681 8.53 -33.95 -0.99
CA LYS A 681 9.64 -34.25 -1.88
C LYS A 681 9.39 -35.55 -2.66
N ALA A 682 9.06 -36.62 -1.95
CA ALA A 682 8.80 -37.93 -2.57
C ALA A 682 7.70 -37.86 -3.64
N VAL A 683 6.61 -37.15 -3.35
CA VAL A 683 5.48 -37.05 -4.29
C VAL A 683 5.81 -36.16 -5.51
N ILE A 684 6.58 -35.08 -5.32
CA ILE A 684 6.97 -34.17 -6.42
C ILE A 684 7.91 -34.85 -7.43
N GLU A 685 8.78 -35.76 -6.96
CA GLU A 685 9.74 -36.51 -7.78
C GLU A 685 9.07 -37.52 -8.74
N LEU A 686 7.82 -37.96 -8.44
CA LEU A 686 7.11 -38.94 -9.25
C LEU A 686 6.76 -38.41 -10.66
N LYS A 687 6.90 -39.29 -11.65
CA LYS A 687 6.70 -38.98 -13.08
C LYS A 687 5.32 -39.43 -13.57
N SER A 688 4.59 -38.53 -14.21
CA SER A 688 3.32 -38.82 -14.83
C SER A 688 3.00 -37.88 -16.00
N ARG A 689 2.04 -38.29 -16.82
CA ARG A 689 1.54 -37.46 -17.91
C ARG A 689 0.67 -36.31 -17.38
N TYR A 690 -0.17 -36.59 -16.36
CA TYR A 690 -1.07 -35.62 -15.76
C TYR A 690 -0.98 -35.65 -14.24
N LYS A 691 -1.23 -34.52 -13.63
CA LYS A 691 -1.26 -34.38 -12.17
C LYS A 691 -2.54 -33.68 -11.70
N LEU A 692 -3.16 -34.19 -10.63
CA LEU A 692 -4.39 -33.64 -10.07
C LEU A 692 -4.30 -33.65 -8.54
N THR A 693 -4.85 -32.63 -7.92
CA THR A 693 -5.03 -32.58 -6.46
C THR A 693 -6.51 -32.46 -6.11
N LEU A 694 -6.92 -33.16 -5.07
CA LEU A 694 -8.26 -33.08 -4.49
C LEU A 694 -8.11 -32.61 -3.05
N THR A 695 -8.89 -31.60 -2.67
CA THR A 695 -8.88 -31.08 -1.29
C THR A 695 -10.21 -30.42 -0.99
N GLY A 696 -10.64 -30.43 0.27
CA GLY A 696 -11.76 -29.61 0.75
C GLY A 696 -11.29 -28.23 1.26
N THR A 697 -9.98 -28.09 1.51
CA THR A 697 -9.36 -26.90 2.12
C THR A 697 -8.08 -26.56 1.36
N PRO A 698 -8.17 -25.88 0.21
CA PRO A 698 -6.99 -25.56 -0.63
C PRO A 698 -6.00 -24.61 0.04
N LEU A 699 -6.47 -23.80 0.97
CA LEU A 699 -5.69 -22.84 1.77
C LEU A 699 -5.99 -23.09 3.24
N GLU A 700 -5.06 -23.70 3.97
CA GLU A 700 -5.24 -23.93 5.41
C GLU A 700 -4.43 -22.95 6.25
N ASN A 701 -3.16 -22.71 5.91
CA ASN A 701 -2.23 -22.06 6.85
C ASN A 701 -1.41 -20.92 6.23
N SER A 702 -1.03 -20.98 4.96
CA SER A 702 -0.21 -19.94 4.34
C SER A 702 -0.28 -20.01 2.81
N THR A 703 0.12 -18.91 2.17
CA THR A 703 0.30 -18.88 0.71
C THR A 703 1.37 -19.87 0.25
N LEU A 704 2.29 -20.32 1.14
CA LEU A 704 3.29 -21.33 0.84
C LEU A 704 2.65 -22.72 0.65
N ASP A 705 1.56 -23.03 1.35
CA ASP A 705 0.79 -24.27 1.17
C ASP A 705 0.24 -24.36 -0.26
N LEU A 706 -0.25 -23.24 -0.77
CA LEU A 706 -0.72 -23.11 -2.14
C LEU A 706 0.43 -23.28 -3.14
N TRP A 707 1.59 -22.67 -2.89
CA TRP A 707 2.78 -22.84 -3.74
C TRP A 707 3.18 -24.31 -3.88
N SER A 708 3.16 -25.06 -2.78
CA SER A 708 3.51 -26.49 -2.78
C SER A 708 2.56 -27.31 -3.65
N GLN A 709 1.22 -27.10 -3.50
CA GLN A 709 0.23 -27.79 -4.29
C GLN A 709 0.30 -27.41 -5.79
N MET A 710 0.45 -26.12 -6.10
CA MET A 710 0.55 -25.64 -7.47
C MET A 710 1.86 -26.13 -8.14
N THR A 711 2.97 -26.20 -7.40
CA THR A 711 4.23 -26.77 -7.90
C THR A 711 4.10 -28.26 -8.23
N PHE A 712 3.31 -29.01 -7.47
CA PHE A 712 3.01 -30.41 -7.80
C PHE A 712 2.23 -30.53 -9.11
N ILE A 713 1.09 -29.80 -9.25
CA ILE A 713 0.19 -29.96 -10.42
C ILE A 713 0.76 -29.32 -11.70
N ASN A 714 1.36 -28.14 -11.59
CA ASN A 714 1.92 -27.37 -12.72
C ASN A 714 3.32 -26.83 -12.33
N PRO A 715 4.39 -27.65 -12.42
CA PRO A 715 5.73 -27.24 -12.00
C PRO A 715 6.19 -25.97 -12.70
N GLY A 716 6.53 -24.95 -11.92
CA GLY A 716 6.98 -23.64 -12.41
C GLY A 716 5.89 -22.58 -12.51
N LEU A 717 4.59 -22.91 -12.35
CA LEU A 717 3.46 -21.95 -12.46
C LEU A 717 3.67 -20.69 -11.58
N LEU A 718 4.15 -20.86 -10.36
CA LEU A 718 4.38 -19.79 -9.40
C LEU A 718 5.87 -19.44 -9.23
N GLY A 719 6.72 -19.93 -10.17
CA GLY A 719 8.17 -19.75 -10.08
C GLY A 719 8.85 -20.54 -8.95
N GLY A 720 10.15 -20.34 -8.76
CA GLY A 720 10.90 -20.95 -7.68
C GLY A 720 10.49 -20.45 -6.30
N GLN A 721 10.77 -21.24 -5.24
CA GLN A 721 10.36 -20.92 -3.87
C GLN A 721 10.86 -19.55 -3.39
N THR A 722 12.10 -19.18 -3.72
CA THR A 722 12.68 -17.87 -3.34
C THR A 722 11.96 -16.73 -4.04
N PHE A 723 11.64 -16.89 -5.33
CA PHE A 723 10.86 -15.91 -6.09
C PHE A 723 9.47 -15.75 -5.47
N PHE A 724 8.76 -16.86 -5.24
CA PHE A 724 7.44 -16.84 -4.66
C PHE A 724 7.39 -16.16 -3.27
N LYS A 725 8.40 -16.45 -2.44
CA LYS A 725 8.53 -15.85 -1.11
C LYS A 725 8.63 -14.33 -1.18
N ASN A 726 9.45 -13.82 -2.09
CA ASN A 726 9.68 -12.37 -2.22
C ASN A 726 8.55 -11.65 -2.96
N GLU A 727 7.99 -12.28 -4.00
CA GLU A 727 6.98 -11.66 -4.87
C GLU A 727 5.57 -11.73 -4.28
N PHE A 728 5.22 -12.80 -3.56
CA PHE A 728 3.86 -13.03 -3.07
C PHE A 728 3.79 -13.22 -1.56
N LEU A 729 4.55 -14.16 -0.96
CA LEU A 729 4.37 -14.54 0.43
C LEU A 729 4.62 -13.36 1.39
N ILE A 730 5.78 -12.70 1.30
CA ILE A 730 6.11 -11.56 2.17
C ILE A 730 5.16 -10.37 1.94
N PRO A 731 4.89 -9.94 0.70
CA PRO A 731 3.94 -8.85 0.46
C PRO A 731 2.53 -9.14 0.95
N ILE A 732 2.01 -10.35 0.71
CA ILE A 732 0.64 -10.72 1.09
C ILE A 732 0.51 -10.91 2.61
N GLU A 733 1.38 -11.76 3.21
CA GLU A 733 1.20 -12.14 4.61
C GLU A 733 1.72 -11.12 5.62
N LYS A 734 2.77 -10.33 5.26
CA LYS A 734 3.35 -9.35 6.19
C LYS A 734 2.93 -7.92 5.92
N LYS A 735 2.57 -7.59 4.66
CA LYS A 735 2.23 -6.21 4.25
C LYS A 735 0.78 -6.03 3.83
N ASN A 736 -0.02 -7.12 3.81
CA ASN A 736 -1.42 -7.13 3.36
C ASN A 736 -1.62 -6.49 1.97
N ASP A 737 -0.70 -6.79 1.02
CA ASP A 737 -0.73 -6.22 -0.33
C ASP A 737 -1.87 -6.84 -1.16
N GLU A 738 -2.97 -6.09 -1.30
CA GLU A 738 -4.14 -6.53 -2.07
C GLU A 738 -3.86 -6.70 -3.57
N ALA A 739 -2.96 -5.90 -4.14
CA ALA A 739 -2.62 -6.00 -5.56
C ALA A 739 -1.92 -7.33 -5.85
N LYS A 740 -0.97 -7.73 -4.98
CA LYS A 740 -0.29 -9.03 -5.07
C LYS A 740 -1.25 -10.20 -4.81
N THR A 741 -2.21 -10.03 -3.90
CA THR A 741 -3.26 -11.04 -3.66
C THR A 741 -4.14 -11.23 -4.90
N LYS A 742 -4.60 -10.15 -5.54
CA LYS A 742 -5.37 -10.21 -6.80
C LYS A 742 -4.58 -10.85 -7.92
N LYS A 743 -3.28 -10.50 -8.05
CA LYS A 743 -2.38 -11.09 -9.06
C LYS A 743 -2.21 -12.59 -8.84
N LEU A 744 -1.93 -13.05 -7.62
CA LEU A 744 -1.82 -14.47 -7.30
C LEU A 744 -3.10 -15.23 -7.62
N ASN A 745 -4.25 -14.70 -7.21
CA ASN A 745 -5.56 -15.29 -7.49
C ASN A 745 -5.83 -15.39 -9.00
N ALA A 746 -5.48 -14.39 -9.80
CA ALA A 746 -5.62 -14.44 -11.26
C ALA A 746 -4.79 -15.56 -11.90
N ILE A 747 -3.57 -15.80 -11.41
CA ILE A 747 -2.68 -16.86 -11.91
C ILE A 747 -3.23 -18.25 -11.59
N ILE A 748 -3.76 -18.48 -10.37
CA ILE A 748 -4.19 -19.81 -9.91
C ILE A 748 -5.61 -20.16 -10.31
N LYS A 749 -6.50 -19.17 -10.47
CA LYS A 749 -7.94 -19.34 -10.75
C LYS A 749 -8.25 -20.34 -11.87
N PRO A 750 -7.53 -20.38 -13.00
CA PRO A 750 -7.80 -21.35 -14.06
C PRO A 750 -7.57 -22.81 -13.65
N PHE A 751 -6.65 -23.04 -12.71
CA PHE A 751 -6.19 -24.36 -12.27
C PHE A 751 -6.81 -24.82 -10.96
N MET A 752 -7.74 -24.04 -10.41
CA MET A 752 -8.44 -24.34 -9.17
C MET A 752 -9.95 -24.19 -9.35
N LEU A 753 -10.67 -25.28 -9.16
CA LEU A 753 -12.13 -25.29 -9.14
C LEU A 753 -12.61 -25.49 -7.71
N ARG A 754 -13.23 -24.43 -7.13
CA ARG A 754 -13.77 -24.45 -5.77
C ARG A 754 -15.24 -24.08 -5.79
N ARG A 755 -16.09 -24.92 -5.23
CA ARG A 755 -17.53 -24.68 -5.06
C ARG A 755 -17.92 -24.98 -3.63
N LEU A 756 -18.75 -24.13 -3.08
CA LEU A 756 -19.27 -24.26 -1.73
C LEU A 756 -20.59 -25.06 -1.78
N LYS A 757 -20.87 -25.85 -0.73
CA LYS A 757 -22.14 -26.57 -0.59
C LYS A 757 -23.35 -25.66 -0.74
N SER A 758 -23.31 -24.49 -0.12
CA SER A 758 -24.36 -23.48 -0.17
C SER A 758 -24.67 -22.96 -1.58
N GLN A 759 -23.72 -23.07 -2.51
CA GLN A 759 -23.87 -22.60 -3.89
C GLN A 759 -24.45 -23.64 -4.82
N VAL A 760 -24.14 -24.92 -4.59
CA VAL A 760 -24.38 -25.99 -5.59
C VAL A 760 -25.24 -27.14 -5.10
N ALA A 761 -25.40 -27.35 -3.80
CA ALA A 761 -26.14 -28.43 -3.21
C ALA A 761 -27.37 -27.91 -2.42
N THR A 762 -28.24 -27.21 -3.12
CA THR A 762 -29.45 -26.58 -2.56
C THR A 762 -30.50 -27.57 -2.05
N ASP A 763 -30.37 -28.86 -2.41
CA ASP A 763 -31.23 -29.96 -1.96
C ASP A 763 -30.73 -30.61 -0.65
N LEU A 764 -29.56 -30.22 -0.13
CA LEU A 764 -29.15 -30.68 1.19
C LEU A 764 -30.00 -30.01 2.27
N PRO A 765 -30.43 -30.75 3.31
CA PRO A 765 -31.09 -30.16 4.46
C PRO A 765 -30.23 -29.08 5.12
N GLU A 766 -30.90 -28.18 5.82
CA GLU A 766 -30.24 -27.09 6.55
C GLU A 766 -29.30 -27.64 7.64
N LYS A 767 -28.14 -27.00 7.77
CA LYS A 767 -27.21 -27.22 8.87
C LYS A 767 -27.34 -26.08 9.87
N VAL A 768 -27.65 -26.41 11.12
CA VAL A 768 -27.77 -25.45 12.22
C VAL A 768 -26.59 -25.61 13.16
N GLU A 769 -25.79 -24.55 13.34
CA GLU A 769 -24.63 -24.56 14.24
C GLU A 769 -24.92 -23.71 15.47
N ASN A 770 -24.82 -24.34 16.65
CA ASN A 770 -25.07 -23.73 17.93
C ASN A 770 -23.84 -23.81 18.84
N ILE A 771 -23.61 -22.76 19.61
CA ILE A 771 -22.63 -22.79 20.71
C ILE A 771 -23.42 -23.00 22.00
N TYR A 772 -23.11 -24.07 22.71
CA TYR A 772 -23.70 -24.37 24.00
C TYR A 772 -22.69 -24.05 25.10
N TYR A 773 -23.04 -23.08 25.94
CA TYR A 773 -22.19 -22.66 27.05
C TYR A 773 -22.52 -23.46 28.32
N THR A 774 -21.49 -24.14 28.83
CA THR A 774 -21.54 -24.93 30.07
C THR A 774 -20.86 -24.19 31.22
N ASN A 775 -21.25 -24.46 32.44
CA ASN A 775 -20.61 -23.91 33.65
C ASN A 775 -19.78 -25.02 34.31
N MET A 776 -18.69 -24.63 34.97
CA MET A 776 -17.91 -25.57 35.78
C MET A 776 -18.66 -25.88 37.08
N THR A 777 -18.46 -27.10 37.62
CA THR A 777 -18.83 -27.36 39.04
C THR A 777 -17.89 -26.63 39.96
N VAL A 778 -18.28 -26.36 41.20
CA VAL A 778 -17.48 -25.61 42.16
C VAL A 778 -16.12 -26.21 42.40
N GLU A 779 -16.03 -27.54 42.47
CA GLU A 779 -14.77 -28.28 42.62
C GLU A 779 -13.92 -28.22 41.34
N GLN A 780 -14.54 -28.30 40.19
CA GLN A 780 -13.86 -28.14 38.92
C GLN A 780 -13.26 -26.74 38.75
N GLU A 781 -14.05 -25.71 39.08
CA GLU A 781 -13.62 -24.31 39.01
C GLU A 781 -12.42 -24.06 39.94
N LYS A 782 -12.43 -24.56 41.15
CA LYS A 782 -11.30 -24.46 42.09
C LYS A 782 -10.02 -25.04 41.47
N LYS A 783 -10.07 -26.26 40.95
CA LYS A 783 -8.90 -26.90 40.29
C LYS A 783 -8.47 -26.17 39.04
N TYR A 784 -9.40 -25.62 38.28
CA TYR A 784 -9.11 -24.83 37.08
C TYR A 784 -8.37 -23.53 37.44
N GLU A 785 -8.85 -22.75 38.41
CA GLU A 785 -8.24 -21.49 38.81
C GLU A 785 -6.87 -21.70 39.47
N GLU A 786 -6.68 -22.76 40.28
CA GLU A 786 -5.37 -23.15 40.82
C GLU A 786 -4.34 -23.43 39.68
N ALA A 787 -4.74 -24.20 38.66
CA ALA A 787 -3.88 -24.50 37.53
C ALA A 787 -3.64 -23.25 36.65
N LYS A 788 -4.66 -22.43 36.43
CA LYS A 788 -4.56 -21.19 35.66
C LYS A 788 -3.57 -20.22 36.31
N SER A 789 -3.69 -19.99 37.61
CA SER A 789 -2.76 -19.12 38.36
C SER A 789 -1.32 -19.64 38.31
N PHE A 790 -1.14 -20.95 38.46
CA PHE A 790 0.19 -21.60 38.37
C PHE A 790 0.84 -21.39 37.00
N TYR A 791 0.12 -21.75 35.93
CA TYR A 791 0.66 -21.65 34.56
C TYR A 791 0.82 -20.19 34.11
N ARG A 792 -0.08 -19.30 34.52
CA ARG A 792 0.04 -17.87 34.25
C ARG A 792 1.34 -17.30 34.81
N HIS A 793 1.61 -17.53 36.11
CA HIS A 793 2.83 -17.04 36.76
C HIS A 793 4.07 -17.63 36.09
N LYS A 794 4.09 -18.95 35.89
CA LYS A 794 5.20 -19.66 35.30
C LYS A 794 5.51 -19.25 33.87
N ILE A 795 4.49 -19.08 33.03
CA ILE A 795 4.63 -18.70 31.60
C ILE A 795 5.08 -17.25 31.48
N LEU A 796 4.47 -16.32 32.20
CA LEU A 796 4.84 -14.91 32.12
C LEU A 796 6.24 -14.65 32.65
N ASP A 797 6.63 -15.25 33.78
CA ASP A 797 7.98 -15.18 34.32
C ASP A 797 9.05 -15.75 33.35
N GLN A 798 8.72 -16.84 32.64
CA GLN A 798 9.63 -17.42 31.64
C GLN A 798 9.70 -16.58 30.36
N ILE A 799 8.59 -15.96 29.93
CA ILE A 799 8.58 -15.03 28.80
C ILE A 799 9.47 -13.83 29.09
N ASP A 800 9.41 -13.29 30.31
CA ASP A 800 10.22 -12.15 30.71
C ASP A 800 11.73 -12.50 30.77
N LYS A 801 12.10 -13.75 31.11
CA LYS A 801 13.48 -14.20 31.17
C LYS A 801 14.09 -14.64 29.83
N GLU A 802 13.35 -15.38 29.01
CA GLU A 802 13.88 -16.08 27.83
C GLU A 802 13.18 -15.70 26.51
N GLY A 803 12.14 -14.87 26.58
CA GLY A 803 11.33 -14.47 25.45
C GLY A 803 10.33 -15.55 25.01
N ILE A 804 9.34 -15.12 24.20
CA ILE A 804 8.22 -15.96 23.78
C ILE A 804 8.68 -17.21 23.01
N ASN A 805 9.72 -17.07 22.18
CA ASN A 805 10.16 -18.17 21.31
C ASN A 805 10.67 -19.39 22.08
N ASN A 806 11.35 -19.18 23.19
CA ASN A 806 11.92 -20.24 24.02
C ASN A 806 10.87 -20.81 25.00
N THR A 807 9.79 -20.06 25.28
CA THR A 807 8.74 -20.44 26.23
C THR A 807 7.58 -21.22 25.57
N ARG A 808 7.60 -21.40 24.25
CA ARG A 808 6.47 -21.99 23.47
C ARG A 808 6.00 -23.35 23.96
N MET A 809 6.91 -24.24 24.32
CA MET A 809 6.55 -25.58 24.80
C MET A 809 5.76 -25.51 26.12
N MET A 810 6.14 -24.59 26.98
CA MET A 810 5.46 -24.37 28.25
C MET A 810 4.07 -23.75 28.06
N ILE A 811 3.94 -22.81 27.11
CA ILE A 811 2.64 -22.24 26.73
C ILE A 811 1.72 -23.34 26.21
N LEU A 812 2.20 -24.20 25.30
CA LEU A 812 1.46 -25.33 24.78
C LEU A 812 1.00 -26.29 25.88
N GLU A 813 1.91 -26.65 26.81
CA GLU A 813 1.60 -27.50 27.95
C GLU A 813 0.50 -26.86 28.83
N GLY A 814 0.69 -25.60 29.23
CA GLY A 814 -0.26 -24.88 30.09
C GLY A 814 -1.65 -24.78 29.48
N LEU A 815 -1.74 -24.34 28.22
CA LEU A 815 -3.01 -24.23 27.51
C LEU A 815 -3.68 -25.61 27.33
N THR A 816 -2.91 -26.67 27.06
CA THR A 816 -3.44 -28.03 26.94
C THR A 816 -4.02 -28.50 28.29
N LYS A 817 -3.32 -28.28 29.39
CA LYS A 817 -3.79 -28.63 30.73
C LYS A 817 -5.07 -27.87 31.12
N LEU A 818 -5.12 -26.56 30.84
CA LEU A 818 -6.32 -25.76 31.10
C LEU A 818 -7.52 -26.25 30.28
N ARG A 819 -7.33 -26.62 29.00
CA ARG A 819 -8.37 -27.19 28.16
C ARG A 819 -8.84 -28.56 28.67
N GLN A 820 -7.94 -29.38 29.19
CA GLN A 820 -8.30 -30.65 29.82
C GLN A 820 -9.16 -30.44 31.07
N LEU A 821 -8.80 -29.47 31.92
CA LEU A 821 -9.60 -29.12 33.10
C LEU A 821 -10.97 -28.53 32.74
N SER A 822 -11.05 -27.74 31.69
CA SER A 822 -12.33 -27.22 31.18
C SER A 822 -13.29 -28.33 30.75
N ASN A 823 -12.77 -29.44 30.24
CA ASN A 823 -13.58 -30.61 29.88
C ASN A 823 -13.92 -31.43 31.12
N HIS A 824 -12.90 -31.99 31.79
CA HIS A 824 -13.09 -32.79 33.00
C HIS A 824 -11.79 -32.93 33.81
N PRO A 825 -11.77 -32.65 35.14
CA PRO A 825 -10.55 -32.75 35.96
C PRO A 825 -9.92 -34.15 35.99
N LYS A 826 -10.70 -35.21 35.84
CA LYS A 826 -10.23 -36.60 35.78
C LYS A 826 -9.25 -36.85 34.62
N MET A 827 -9.22 -36.00 33.62
CA MET A 827 -8.24 -36.12 32.51
C MET A 827 -6.81 -35.88 32.98
N ILE A 828 -6.62 -35.08 34.05
CA ILE A 828 -5.31 -34.76 34.67
C ILE A 828 -5.10 -35.55 35.96
N ASP A 829 -6.12 -35.60 36.80
CA ASP A 829 -6.09 -36.28 38.09
C ASP A 829 -7.01 -37.50 38.05
N PRO A 830 -6.46 -38.72 37.82
CA PRO A 830 -7.29 -39.94 37.75
C PRO A 830 -8.04 -40.27 39.03
N LYS A 831 -7.64 -39.71 40.18
CA LYS A 831 -8.31 -39.90 41.47
C LYS A 831 -9.45 -38.94 41.71
N TYR A 832 -9.72 -38.03 40.76
CA TYR A 832 -10.83 -37.14 40.89
C TYR A 832 -12.17 -37.88 40.74
N ASP A 833 -12.97 -37.76 41.78
CA ASP A 833 -14.26 -38.45 41.92
C ASP A 833 -15.48 -37.56 41.63
N GLY A 834 -15.25 -36.25 41.44
CA GLY A 834 -16.30 -35.29 41.15
C GLY A 834 -16.68 -35.34 39.65
N ASP A 835 -17.80 -34.68 39.35
CA ASP A 835 -18.28 -34.52 37.97
C ASP A 835 -17.80 -33.25 37.31
N SER A 836 -18.10 -33.06 36.06
CA SER A 836 -17.88 -31.77 35.36
C SER A 836 -19.20 -31.26 34.79
N GLY A 837 -19.42 -29.96 34.88
CA GLY A 837 -20.64 -29.37 34.36
C GLY A 837 -20.86 -29.62 32.86
N LYS A 838 -19.76 -29.68 32.09
CA LYS A 838 -19.82 -30.01 30.67
C LYS A 838 -20.31 -31.45 30.45
N LEU A 839 -19.85 -32.41 31.25
CA LEU A 839 -20.26 -33.81 31.13
C LEU A 839 -21.73 -33.99 31.53
N GLU A 840 -22.17 -33.28 32.57
CA GLU A 840 -23.61 -33.27 32.96
C GLU A 840 -24.52 -32.74 31.85
N ASP A 841 -24.19 -31.55 31.30
CA ASP A 841 -24.95 -30.94 30.20
C ASP A 841 -25.01 -31.86 28.95
N VAL A 842 -23.86 -32.41 28.57
CA VAL A 842 -23.76 -33.35 27.42
C VAL A 842 -24.58 -34.62 27.69
N SER A 843 -24.54 -35.12 28.89
CA SER A 843 -25.35 -36.30 29.29
C SER A 843 -26.85 -36.04 29.12
N HIS A 844 -27.33 -34.89 29.60
CA HIS A 844 -28.73 -34.49 29.44
C HIS A 844 -29.13 -34.31 27.97
N MET A 845 -28.27 -33.70 27.17
CA MET A 845 -28.54 -33.52 25.74
C MET A 845 -28.53 -34.83 24.96
N LEU A 846 -27.65 -35.79 25.33
CA LEU A 846 -27.63 -37.12 24.75
C LEU A 846 -28.94 -37.86 25.07
N GLU A 847 -29.42 -37.81 26.33
CA GLU A 847 -30.66 -38.45 26.71
C GLU A 847 -31.86 -37.87 25.93
N ASN A 848 -31.96 -36.55 25.80
CA ASN A 848 -33.00 -35.91 25.02
C ASN A 848 -32.97 -36.35 23.56
N ALA A 849 -31.76 -36.34 22.93
CA ALA A 849 -31.61 -36.80 21.54
C ALA A 849 -32.01 -38.25 21.35
N PHE A 850 -31.74 -39.12 22.34
CA PHE A 850 -32.15 -40.54 22.27
C PHE A 850 -33.66 -40.71 22.40
N LEU A 851 -34.30 -39.95 23.29
CA LEU A 851 -35.78 -39.99 23.43
C LEU A 851 -36.47 -39.54 22.14
N GLU A 852 -35.91 -38.58 21.45
CA GLU A 852 -36.41 -38.09 20.17
C GLU A 852 -36.03 -38.96 18.96
N GLY A 853 -35.21 -40.01 19.13
CA GLY A 853 -34.84 -40.94 18.09
C GLY A 853 -33.71 -40.51 17.20
N HIS A 854 -32.90 -39.52 17.65
CA HIS A 854 -31.75 -39.02 16.91
C HIS A 854 -30.50 -39.88 17.07
N LYS A 855 -29.63 -39.88 16.07
CA LYS A 855 -28.25 -40.43 16.13
C LYS A 855 -27.24 -39.34 16.30
N VAL A 856 -26.33 -39.48 17.27
CA VAL A 856 -25.41 -38.47 17.69
C VAL A 856 -23.95 -38.85 17.42
N LEU A 857 -23.20 -38.00 16.76
CA LEU A 857 -21.73 -38.08 16.65
C LEU A 857 -21.12 -37.21 17.74
N VAL A 858 -20.23 -37.77 18.54
CA VAL A 858 -19.51 -37.01 19.60
C VAL A 858 -18.02 -36.95 19.25
N PHE A 859 -17.55 -35.77 18.97
CA PHE A 859 -16.17 -35.50 18.62
C PHE A 859 -15.38 -34.85 19.76
N SER A 860 -14.19 -35.37 20.06
CA SER A 860 -13.21 -34.71 20.93
C SER A 860 -11.80 -34.92 20.39
N GLN A 861 -10.93 -33.93 20.63
CA GLN A 861 -9.50 -34.10 20.36
C GLN A 861 -8.80 -34.96 21.43
N PHE A 862 -9.38 -35.04 22.63
CA PHE A 862 -8.82 -35.75 23.76
C PHE A 862 -9.41 -37.17 23.87
N VAL A 863 -8.61 -38.18 23.59
CA VAL A 863 -9.04 -39.61 23.75
C VAL A 863 -9.46 -39.87 25.20
N LYS A 864 -8.76 -39.30 26.19
CA LYS A 864 -9.13 -39.44 27.60
C LYS A 864 -10.53 -38.87 27.92
N HIS A 865 -10.96 -37.81 27.20
CA HIS A 865 -12.32 -37.29 27.38
C HIS A 865 -13.38 -38.27 26.79
N LEU A 866 -13.08 -38.83 25.61
CA LEU A 866 -13.94 -39.89 25.03
C LEU A 866 -14.02 -41.11 25.92
N ASP A 867 -12.91 -41.47 26.63
CA ASP A 867 -12.96 -42.62 27.59
C ASP A 867 -13.87 -42.32 28.78
N ILE A 868 -13.85 -41.08 29.31
CA ILE A 868 -14.79 -40.70 30.39
C ILE A 868 -16.26 -40.80 29.91
N ILE A 869 -16.55 -40.29 28.70
CA ILE A 869 -17.90 -40.40 28.11
C ILE A 869 -18.25 -41.87 27.86
N LYS A 870 -17.32 -42.69 27.40
CA LYS A 870 -17.49 -44.12 27.20
C LYS A 870 -17.87 -44.85 28.50
N ASP A 871 -17.21 -44.51 29.60
CA ASP A 871 -17.53 -45.09 30.91
C ASP A 871 -18.91 -44.65 31.41
N LEU A 872 -19.29 -43.39 31.18
CA LEU A 872 -20.65 -42.89 31.44
C LEU A 872 -21.70 -43.68 30.64
N LEU A 873 -21.50 -43.90 29.33
CA LEU A 873 -22.42 -44.63 28.50
C LEU A 873 -22.52 -46.10 28.92
N LYS A 874 -21.40 -46.73 29.32
CA LYS A 874 -21.37 -48.09 29.87
C LYS A 874 -22.16 -48.20 31.17
N SER A 875 -21.98 -47.28 32.11
CA SER A 875 -22.69 -47.27 33.40
C SER A 875 -24.20 -47.15 33.21
N ARG A 876 -24.66 -46.48 32.15
CA ARG A 876 -26.06 -46.32 31.76
C ARG A 876 -26.57 -47.38 30.79
N LYS A 877 -25.71 -48.36 30.42
CA LYS A 877 -26.03 -49.46 29.48
C LYS A 877 -26.48 -48.96 28.10
N ILE A 878 -25.95 -47.79 27.63
CA ILE A 878 -26.23 -47.23 26.34
C ILE A 878 -25.23 -47.80 25.31
N PRO A 879 -25.71 -48.46 24.23
CA PRO A 879 -24.82 -48.97 23.19
C PRO A 879 -24.18 -47.81 22.40
N PHE A 880 -22.88 -47.89 22.13
CA PHE A 880 -22.11 -46.89 21.39
C PHE A 880 -21.11 -47.54 20.45
N ALA A 881 -20.80 -46.86 19.34
CA ALA A 881 -19.61 -47.11 18.52
C ALA A 881 -18.47 -46.24 18.99
N TYR A 882 -17.22 -46.69 18.78
CA TYR A 882 -16.02 -45.95 19.21
C TYR A 882 -14.93 -46.00 18.13
N LEU A 883 -14.31 -44.86 17.85
CA LEU A 883 -13.26 -44.77 16.87
C LEU A 883 -12.18 -43.76 17.32
N ASP A 884 -10.96 -44.27 17.44
CA ASP A 884 -9.77 -43.42 17.70
C ASP A 884 -8.62 -43.74 16.72
N GLY A 885 -7.41 -43.15 16.99
CA GLY A 885 -6.23 -43.39 16.16
C GLY A 885 -5.71 -44.86 16.18
N SER A 886 -6.03 -45.62 17.20
CA SER A 886 -5.57 -47.01 17.38
C SER A 886 -6.55 -48.05 16.84
N SER A 887 -7.80 -47.65 16.50
CA SER A 887 -8.85 -48.56 16.04
C SER A 887 -8.53 -49.17 14.68
N ASN A 888 -8.48 -50.48 14.63
CA ASN A 888 -8.21 -51.26 13.40
C ASN A 888 -9.49 -51.69 12.66
N ASP A 889 -10.63 -51.66 13.32
CA ASP A 889 -11.96 -52.13 12.86
C ASP A 889 -12.86 -50.98 12.37
N ARG A 890 -12.29 -49.93 11.84
CA ARG A 890 -13.01 -48.69 11.42
C ARG A 890 -14.23 -48.96 10.54
N LYS A 891 -14.06 -49.85 9.58
CA LYS A 891 -15.13 -50.24 8.65
C LYS A 891 -16.32 -50.84 9.39
N GLU A 892 -16.06 -51.78 10.24
CA GLU A 892 -17.07 -52.49 11.01
C GLU A 892 -17.86 -51.56 11.91
N GLN A 893 -17.17 -50.66 12.61
CA GLN A 893 -17.82 -49.64 13.46
C GLN A 893 -18.71 -48.67 12.69
N VAL A 894 -18.28 -48.19 11.50
CA VAL A 894 -19.09 -47.33 10.64
C VAL A 894 -20.29 -48.05 10.07
N GLU A 895 -20.13 -49.29 9.54
CA GLU A 895 -21.24 -50.09 9.01
C GLU A 895 -22.24 -50.45 10.11
N LYS A 896 -21.75 -50.83 11.29
CA LYS A 896 -22.61 -51.14 12.43
C LYS A 896 -23.43 -49.92 12.85
N PHE A 897 -22.78 -48.72 12.96
CA PHE A 897 -23.49 -47.50 13.32
C PHE A 897 -24.56 -47.10 12.28
N ASN A 898 -24.24 -47.25 10.98
CA ASN A 898 -25.19 -46.90 9.92
C ASN A 898 -26.38 -47.86 9.83
N LYS A 899 -26.16 -49.18 10.06
CA LYS A 899 -27.20 -50.22 9.90
C LYS A 899 -28.04 -50.47 11.15
N ASP A 900 -27.43 -50.39 12.35
CA ASP A 900 -28.10 -50.67 13.63
C ASP A 900 -28.86 -49.43 14.14
N GLN A 901 -30.19 -49.55 14.20
CA GLN A 901 -31.07 -48.49 14.68
C GLN A 901 -30.96 -48.26 16.21
N ASN A 902 -30.52 -49.26 16.96
CA ASN A 902 -30.34 -49.17 18.40
C ASN A 902 -29.03 -48.51 18.79
N LEU A 903 -28.08 -48.43 17.88
CA LEU A 903 -26.78 -47.81 18.07
C LEU A 903 -26.87 -46.31 17.76
N LYS A 904 -27.14 -45.51 18.79
CA LYS A 904 -27.47 -44.10 18.64
C LYS A 904 -26.30 -43.15 18.83
N VAL A 905 -25.18 -43.62 19.41
CA VAL A 905 -23.99 -42.76 19.69
C VAL A 905 -22.76 -43.32 19.00
N PHE A 906 -22.00 -42.42 18.40
CA PHE A 906 -20.67 -42.73 17.90
C PHE A 906 -19.63 -41.76 18.51
N LEU A 907 -18.75 -42.26 19.36
CA LEU A 907 -17.64 -41.51 19.95
C LEU A 907 -16.45 -41.53 18.99
N ILE A 908 -15.98 -40.41 18.57
CA ILE A 908 -14.97 -40.27 17.52
C ILE A 908 -13.88 -39.32 17.95
N SER A 909 -12.62 -39.73 17.92
CA SER A 909 -11.50 -38.80 18.04
C SER A 909 -11.42 -37.93 16.78
N ILE A 910 -11.31 -36.61 16.94
CA ILE A 910 -11.27 -35.65 15.80
C ILE A 910 -10.18 -36.04 14.80
N LYS A 911 -8.99 -36.48 15.26
CA LYS A 911 -7.90 -36.96 14.38
C LYS A 911 -8.28 -38.19 13.58
N ALA A 912 -9.05 -39.10 14.14
CA ALA A 912 -9.52 -40.30 13.46
C ALA A 912 -10.74 -40.03 12.57
N GLY A 913 -11.63 -39.12 13.01
CA GLY A 913 -12.85 -38.71 12.29
C GLY A 913 -12.59 -37.81 11.10
N GLY A 914 -11.41 -37.12 11.04
CA GLY A 914 -11.02 -36.21 9.96
C GLY A 914 -10.83 -36.87 8.59
N LEU A 915 -11.01 -38.18 8.46
CA LEU A 915 -10.60 -38.96 7.30
C LEU A 915 -11.75 -39.71 6.64
N GLY A 916 -12.61 -39.00 5.89
CA GLY A 916 -13.46 -39.55 4.86
C GLY A 916 -14.67 -40.41 5.26
N LEU A 917 -15.04 -40.50 6.55
CA LEU A 917 -16.18 -41.28 7.01
C LEU A 917 -17.50 -40.79 6.43
N ASN A 918 -18.43 -41.70 6.08
CA ASN A 918 -19.77 -41.37 5.68
C ASN A 918 -20.75 -41.75 6.81
N LEU A 919 -21.29 -40.77 7.52
CA LEU A 919 -22.12 -40.94 8.71
C LEU A 919 -23.44 -40.18 8.56
N THR A 920 -24.08 -40.27 7.38
CA THR A 920 -25.34 -39.59 7.02
C THR A 920 -26.56 -40.04 7.79
N GLU A 921 -26.49 -41.13 8.55
CA GLU A 921 -27.56 -41.56 9.45
C GLU A 921 -27.64 -40.71 10.72
N ALA A 922 -26.56 -40.01 11.07
CA ALA A 922 -26.53 -39.09 12.19
C ALA A 922 -27.05 -37.71 11.78
N ASP A 923 -27.81 -37.08 12.65
CA ASP A 923 -28.39 -35.76 12.49
C ASP A 923 -28.01 -34.81 13.64
N TYR A 924 -27.36 -35.32 14.69
CA TYR A 924 -26.73 -34.50 15.74
C TYR A 924 -25.21 -34.67 15.76
N VAL A 925 -24.49 -33.58 15.92
CA VAL A 925 -23.03 -33.54 16.01
C VAL A 925 -22.61 -32.72 17.23
N PHE A 926 -21.95 -33.36 18.17
CA PHE A 926 -21.43 -32.74 19.40
C PHE A 926 -19.91 -32.57 19.29
N ILE A 927 -19.44 -31.34 19.38
CA ILE A 927 -18.03 -30.97 19.41
C ILE A 927 -17.70 -30.61 20.85
N MET A 928 -16.97 -31.44 21.53
CA MET A 928 -16.74 -31.35 22.98
C MET A 928 -15.75 -30.28 23.35
N ASP A 929 -14.80 -30.00 22.47
CA ASP A 929 -13.72 -29.04 22.72
C ASP A 929 -13.40 -28.25 21.46
N PRO A 930 -13.26 -26.92 21.55
CA PRO A 930 -12.95 -26.07 20.40
C PRO A 930 -11.56 -26.41 19.88
N TRP A 931 -11.43 -26.47 18.55
CA TRP A 931 -10.14 -26.66 17.89
C TRP A 931 -9.55 -25.32 17.48
N TRP A 932 -8.23 -25.19 17.50
CA TRP A 932 -7.56 -23.95 17.03
C TRP A 932 -7.90 -23.63 15.56
N ASN A 933 -8.12 -24.66 14.74
CA ASN A 933 -8.53 -24.53 13.34
C ASN A 933 -10.02 -24.86 13.16
N PRO A 934 -10.92 -23.87 12.91
CA PRO A 934 -12.34 -24.10 12.68
C PRO A 934 -12.64 -25.04 11.50
N ALA A 935 -11.75 -25.13 10.50
CA ALA A 935 -11.94 -26.02 9.35
C ALA A 935 -11.98 -27.51 9.76
N VAL A 936 -11.26 -27.88 10.82
CA VAL A 936 -11.29 -29.26 11.34
C VAL A 936 -12.63 -29.58 12.00
N GLU A 937 -13.24 -28.62 12.70
CA GLU A 937 -14.59 -28.74 13.27
C GLU A 937 -15.66 -28.84 12.17
N ALA A 938 -15.53 -27.98 11.13
CA ALA A 938 -16.39 -28.05 9.95
C ALA A 938 -16.29 -29.42 9.25
N GLN A 939 -15.06 -29.97 9.11
CA GLN A 939 -14.84 -31.30 8.57
C GLN A 939 -15.54 -32.41 9.40
N ALA A 940 -15.54 -32.31 10.73
CA ALA A 940 -16.24 -33.26 11.61
C ALA A 940 -17.76 -33.19 11.38
N THR A 941 -18.33 -32.00 11.31
CA THR A 941 -19.78 -31.80 11.03
C THR A 941 -20.16 -32.31 9.64
N ASP A 942 -19.28 -32.12 8.65
CA ASP A 942 -19.46 -32.54 7.26
C ASP A 942 -19.49 -34.10 7.08
N ARG A 943 -19.20 -34.87 8.12
CA ARG A 943 -19.41 -36.33 8.11
C ARG A 943 -20.91 -36.71 8.14
N ALA A 944 -21.70 -35.92 8.83
CA ALA A 944 -23.19 -36.04 8.86
C ALA A 944 -23.83 -35.20 7.75
N HIS A 945 -23.33 -33.98 7.48
CA HIS A 945 -23.90 -33.05 6.50
C HIS A 945 -23.28 -33.26 5.11
N ARG A 946 -23.66 -34.24 4.37
CA ARG A 946 -23.21 -34.55 3.00
C ARG A 946 -24.32 -35.15 2.14
N ILE A 947 -24.07 -35.31 0.84
CA ILE A 947 -25.02 -35.91 -0.10
C ILE A 947 -25.48 -37.26 0.44
N GLY A 948 -26.79 -37.44 0.55
CA GLY A 948 -27.46 -38.59 1.17
C GLY A 948 -28.10 -38.29 2.52
N GLN A 949 -27.81 -37.21 3.14
CA GLN A 949 -28.48 -36.74 4.35
C GLN A 949 -29.92 -36.30 4.03
N LYS A 950 -30.89 -36.77 4.81
CA LYS A 950 -32.33 -36.48 4.64
C LYS A 950 -32.92 -35.63 5.76
N LYS A 951 -32.20 -35.50 6.86
CA LYS A 951 -32.62 -34.74 8.05
C LYS A 951 -31.81 -33.48 8.22
N LYS A 952 -32.38 -32.46 8.89
CA LYS A 952 -31.62 -31.31 9.33
C LYS A 952 -30.50 -31.75 10.26
N VAL A 953 -29.30 -31.17 10.09
CA VAL A 953 -28.15 -31.51 10.93
C VAL A 953 -27.94 -30.41 11.95
N PHE A 954 -27.95 -30.78 13.22
CA PHE A 954 -27.70 -29.90 14.34
C PHE A 954 -26.28 -30.13 14.89
N SER A 955 -25.43 -29.12 14.83
CA SER A 955 -24.10 -29.16 15.37
C SER A 955 -23.99 -28.29 16.62
N TYR A 956 -23.63 -28.89 17.75
CA TYR A 956 -23.47 -28.23 19.02
C TYR A 956 -21.98 -28.22 19.43
N LYS A 957 -21.47 -27.04 19.67
CA LYS A 957 -20.11 -26.82 20.18
C LYS A 957 -20.21 -26.48 21.66
N PHE A 958 -19.67 -27.35 22.51
CA PHE A 958 -19.71 -27.16 23.96
C PHE A 958 -18.51 -26.33 24.41
N ILE A 959 -18.78 -25.19 25.08
CA ILE A 959 -17.76 -24.25 25.54
C ILE A 959 -17.98 -24.01 27.04
N THR A 960 -16.97 -24.26 27.83
CA THR A 960 -17.01 -23.95 29.26
C THR A 960 -16.75 -22.48 29.50
N ARG A 961 -17.70 -21.79 30.15
CA ARG A 961 -17.61 -20.34 30.45
C ARG A 961 -16.45 -20.04 31.38
N ASN A 962 -15.90 -18.84 31.26
CA ASN A 962 -14.76 -18.33 32.07
C ASN A 962 -13.49 -19.18 31.94
N THR A 963 -13.32 -19.89 30.83
CA THR A 963 -12.14 -20.71 30.58
C THR A 963 -11.39 -20.31 29.31
N VAL A 964 -10.23 -20.91 29.14
CA VAL A 964 -9.43 -20.78 27.93
C VAL A 964 -10.18 -21.17 26.65
N GLU A 965 -11.20 -22.01 26.72
CA GLU A 965 -12.01 -22.39 25.56
C GLU A 965 -12.80 -21.21 24.99
N GLU A 966 -13.41 -20.41 25.86
CA GLU A 966 -14.16 -19.22 25.46
C GLU A 966 -13.23 -18.19 24.81
N LYS A 967 -12.02 -18.04 25.33
CA LYS A 967 -11.02 -17.12 24.79
C LYS A 967 -10.44 -17.57 23.47
N ILE A 968 -10.26 -18.88 23.29
CA ILE A 968 -9.88 -19.47 21.99
C ILE A 968 -10.98 -19.15 20.95
N LEU A 969 -12.26 -19.30 21.31
CA LEU A 969 -13.38 -18.95 20.43
C LEU A 969 -13.40 -17.47 20.06
N GLN A 970 -13.10 -16.58 20.99
CA GLN A 970 -12.97 -15.14 20.73
C GLN A 970 -11.81 -14.85 19.77
N LEU A 971 -10.65 -15.45 19.99
CA LEU A 971 -9.49 -15.34 19.08
C LEU A 971 -9.79 -15.86 17.68
N GLN A 972 -10.49 -16.98 17.56
CA GLN A 972 -10.97 -17.50 16.27
C GLN A 972 -11.83 -16.47 15.53
N LYS A 973 -12.81 -15.85 16.20
CA LYS A 973 -13.69 -14.82 15.63
C LYS A 973 -12.94 -13.55 15.21
N HIS A 974 -11.98 -13.10 16.00
CA HIS A 974 -11.13 -11.94 15.67
C HIS A 974 -10.21 -12.20 14.47
N LYS A 975 -9.58 -13.37 14.42
CA LYS A 975 -8.69 -13.75 13.31
C LYS A 975 -9.45 -14.02 12.01
N LEU A 976 -10.68 -14.54 12.07
CA LEU A 976 -11.57 -14.67 10.90
C LEU A 976 -11.95 -13.31 10.28
N LYS A 977 -12.12 -12.26 11.09
CA LYS A 977 -12.39 -10.90 10.59
C LYS A 977 -11.17 -10.23 9.92
N LEU A 978 -9.96 -10.61 10.31
CA LEU A 978 -8.70 -10.05 9.79
C LEU A 978 -8.13 -10.81 8.60
N SER A 979 -8.46 -12.08 8.45
CA SER A 979 -8.06 -12.88 7.30
C SER A 979 -8.99 -14.06 7.10
N GLU A 980 -9.87 -14.01 6.12
CA GLU A 980 -10.57 -15.20 5.63
C GLU A 980 -9.62 -16.29 5.08
N ASN A 981 -8.29 -16.14 5.21
CA ASN A 981 -7.30 -16.89 4.47
C ASN A 981 -6.16 -17.53 5.28
N LEU A 982 -6.12 -17.47 6.64
CA LEU A 982 -4.98 -17.97 7.40
C LEU A 982 -5.42 -18.74 8.65
N ILE A 983 -5.61 -20.05 8.52
CA ILE A 983 -5.97 -20.93 9.64
C ILE A 983 -4.84 -21.94 9.86
N GLN A 984 -4.33 -22.05 11.10
CA GLN A 984 -3.07 -22.70 11.45
C GLN A 984 -3.28 -24.01 12.22
N SER A 985 -2.30 -24.94 12.15
CA SER A 985 -2.17 -26.06 13.09
C SER A 985 -1.94 -25.54 14.51
N GLU A 986 -2.18 -26.35 15.55
CA GLU A 986 -2.04 -25.98 16.96
C GLU A 986 -0.67 -25.37 17.28
N GLU A 987 0.43 -25.96 16.79
CA GLU A 987 1.78 -25.42 16.93
C GLU A 987 1.98 -24.10 16.17
N SER A 988 1.36 -23.95 15.00
CA SER A 988 1.46 -22.74 14.20
C SER A 988 0.60 -21.62 14.78
N ALA A 989 -0.58 -21.94 15.36
CA ALA A 989 -1.41 -20.98 16.07
C ALA A 989 -0.65 -20.38 17.26
N ILE A 990 0.02 -21.22 18.04
CA ILE A 990 0.86 -20.80 19.19
C ILE A 990 2.08 -19.99 18.73
N LYS A 991 2.67 -20.33 17.60
CA LYS A 991 3.79 -19.56 17.00
C LYS A 991 3.40 -18.13 16.59
N SER A 992 2.13 -17.90 16.31
CA SER A 992 1.59 -16.60 15.87
C SER A 992 0.98 -15.78 17.01
N LEU A 993 0.94 -16.28 18.26
CA LEU A 993 0.44 -15.56 19.41
C LEU A 993 1.40 -14.43 19.79
N SER A 994 0.87 -13.24 19.98
CA SER A 994 1.57 -12.12 20.61
C SER A 994 1.59 -12.29 22.14
N ARG A 995 2.36 -11.44 22.83
CA ARG A 995 2.35 -11.39 24.30
C ARG A 995 0.94 -11.08 24.81
N GLU A 996 0.26 -10.13 24.18
CA GLU A 996 -1.09 -9.72 24.53
C GLU A 996 -2.10 -10.85 24.34
N ASP A 997 -1.97 -11.65 23.27
CA ASP A 997 -2.80 -12.84 23.05
C ASP A 997 -2.61 -13.87 24.18
N ILE A 998 -1.35 -14.12 24.61
CA ILE A 998 -1.03 -15.05 25.69
C ILE A 998 -1.57 -14.54 27.02
N GLU A 999 -1.39 -13.27 27.31
CA GLU A 999 -1.95 -12.66 28.53
C GLU A 999 -3.49 -12.73 28.51
N MET A 1000 -4.13 -12.47 27.37
CA MET A 1000 -5.58 -12.60 27.23
C MET A 1000 -6.07 -14.03 27.46
N LEU A 1001 -5.33 -15.05 26.96
CA LEU A 1001 -5.68 -16.45 27.14
C LEU A 1001 -5.55 -16.91 28.60
N LEU A 1002 -4.60 -16.34 29.36
CA LEU A 1002 -4.30 -16.72 30.76
C LEU A 1002 -4.97 -15.80 31.81
N ASN A 1003 -5.55 -14.67 31.42
CA ASN A 1003 -6.33 -13.81 32.29
C ASN A 1003 -7.74 -14.34 32.51
#